data_e5ce2d55bff383da099337dfab6ac536
#
_entry.id   e5ce2d55bff383da099337dfab6ac536
#
_cell.length_a   1.000
_cell.length_b   1.000
_cell.length_c   1.000
_cell.angle_alpha   90.00
_cell.angle_beta   90.00
_cell.angle_gamma   90.00
#
_symmetry.space_group_name_H-M   'P 1'
#
loop_
_entity.id
_entity.type
_entity.pdbx_description
1 polymer ?
#
loop_
_entity_poly.entity_id
_entity_poly.type
_entity_poly.pdbx_seq_one_letter_code
_entity_poly.pdbx_strand_id
1 'polypeptide(L)'
;MKDFLKAASLGLALPVSAFAQSFVVNDIRVEGLQRVSAGTVFAALPVRVGDQIESLEIQSATRALFRTGYFQDIEIGRENGVLVITVRERPAISKIEITGNKAIKTEDLLKGMNDNGLAEGQIFKRATLEGLAQELQRQYVAQGRYGASVNTEVKELPRNQVELKVIVDEGSVAAIKHINVVGNQAFSDDELAEIFELQTTGWLSWLNSDDKYSREKLTGDLERLESYYLDRGYLEFKIDSTQVSLSPDKQSVFITINVNEGDVYTVSDVELAGDPVVPEEEVKRLLLVRKGQTFSQVLMTTTSDYITKRLGNEGYTFAEVNGIPEANEEDKTVKVTFFIDPGKRAYVRRINFRGNTRTSDDVLRREMRQMESASASSARIEQSKVRLERLGYFKEVQVETSEVPGTSDQIDVEYTVEEQPSGTIGGTVGYAQGSGLVLGANVQENNWLGTGKSVGFAVNTSKYQTVANFSYTDPYFTPDGVSRGFNVFYQTRDYSEINVASYTTDTYGAGISFGYPISEISRVGLNVGYNHLSINTGPYAVQEIKASPVPFPSIDTMISSDDLQAVTDALDNTTTEIDPETGEEVEVPDPLPIDLSMPVDDSLLNTDLNGFIDVNGDDFDIFSLTGSYAKSTLNRGILATRGASQRLSLEFALPGGDLEYYKLIYTAQYFRPLTRDLTLRLRTRLGYGDGFGDTPALPFFENFFGGGFGSVRGFERNTLGPRSTPAEAYELKTSAWVDTNGDGVVQTDELTSSYVVDADTGELVANPLTSNRRPDPFGGNILIEGSAEVIFPIPFVKDQRSMQSAFFIDAGNVFDSSCGISQINCYDIDASHINVSAGVGLTWITGFGPLTFSLAKALRENEDDEIEVFQ
;
A
#
# COMPACT_ATOMS: atom_id res chain seq x y z
N MET A 1 -37.90 48.21 -50.58
CA MET A 1 -38.82 48.42 -51.73
C MET A 1 -40.18 48.04 -51.20
N LYS A 2 -40.95 49.08 -50.95
CA LYS A 2 -42.19 49.45 -51.60
C LYS A 2 -43.26 48.38 -51.52
N ASP A 3 -44.30 48.55 -50.92
CA ASP A 3 -45.48 49.46 -50.78
C ASP A 3 -46.59 48.53 -50.31
N PHE A 4 -47.48 48.81 -49.44
CA PHE A 4 -48.66 49.56 -49.71
C PHE A 4 -49.47 49.96 -48.49
N LEU A 5 -49.79 51.15 -48.42
CA LEU A 5 -50.69 51.89 -47.53
C LEU A 5 -52.16 51.55 -47.79
N LYS A 6 -52.96 51.77 -46.76
CA LYS A 6 -54.35 52.28 -46.75
C LYS A 6 -55.51 51.28 -46.69
N ALA A 7 -56.12 51.25 -45.48
CA ALA A 7 -57.53 51.70 -45.42
C ALA A 7 -57.95 52.02 -44.01
N ALA A 8 -58.28 53.28 -43.78
CA ALA A 8 -58.92 53.77 -42.51
C ALA A 8 -60.44 53.45 -42.60
N SER A 9 -60.96 52.87 -41.51
CA SER A 9 -62.42 52.95 -41.28
C SER A 9 -62.60 53.27 -39.81
N LEU A 10 -63.20 54.43 -39.59
CA LEU A 10 -63.72 54.98 -38.34
C LEU A 10 -64.78 54.05 -37.81
N GLY A 11 -64.56 53.44 -36.63
CA GLY A 11 -65.59 52.68 -35.86
C GLY A 11 -65.66 53.28 -34.46
N LEU A 12 -66.81 53.88 -34.10
CA LEU A 12 -67.13 54.44 -32.79
C LEU A 12 -66.72 53.51 -31.64
N ALA A 13 -65.82 53.96 -30.79
CA ALA A 13 -65.54 53.36 -29.49
C ALA A 13 -66.64 53.81 -28.51
N LEU A 14 -67.55 52.92 -28.19
CA LEU A 14 -68.30 52.98 -26.95
C LEU A 14 -67.42 52.48 -25.82
N PRO A 15 -67.31 53.18 -24.71
CA PRO A 15 -66.63 52.64 -23.55
C PRO A 15 -67.52 51.57 -22.92
N VAL A 16 -67.26 50.29 -23.15
CA VAL A 16 -67.81 49.27 -22.26
C VAL A 16 -67.02 49.40 -20.92
N SER A 17 -67.69 50.16 -20.02
CA SER A 17 -67.31 50.14 -18.60
C SER A 17 -67.58 48.72 -18.10
N ALA A 18 -66.56 47.89 -18.09
CA ALA A 18 -66.59 46.63 -17.36
C ALA A 18 -66.63 47.00 -15.88
N PHE A 19 -67.83 47.15 -15.29
CA PHE A 19 -68.05 47.22 -13.86
C PHE A 19 -67.46 45.91 -13.31
N ALA A 20 -66.39 45.93 -12.62
CA ALA A 20 -65.91 44.89 -11.73
C ALA A 20 -67.03 44.72 -10.67
N GLN A 21 -67.98 43.83 -10.92
CA GLN A 21 -69.00 43.54 -9.92
C GLN A 21 -68.36 42.77 -8.76
N SER A 22 -68.16 43.45 -7.64
CA SER A 22 -67.85 42.80 -6.37
C SER A 22 -69.00 41.87 -6.02
N PHE A 23 -68.72 40.68 -5.49
CA PHE A 23 -69.71 39.73 -4.99
C PHE A 23 -69.29 39.19 -3.61
N VAL A 24 -70.28 38.79 -2.83
CA VAL A 24 -70.07 38.11 -1.54
C VAL A 24 -69.93 36.62 -1.81
N VAL A 25 -68.90 36.04 -1.29
CA VAL A 25 -68.63 34.59 -1.41
C VAL A 25 -69.50 33.83 -0.43
N ASN A 26 -70.55 33.18 -0.94
CA ASN A 26 -71.45 32.40 -0.10
C ASN A 26 -70.94 31.00 0.20
N ASP A 27 -70.10 30.44 -0.69
CA ASP A 27 -69.46 29.15 -0.57
C ASP A 27 -68.23 29.12 -1.48
N ILE A 28 -67.29 28.19 -1.19
CA ILE A 28 -66.08 27.96 -2.00
C ILE A 28 -66.05 26.50 -2.40
N ARG A 29 -66.13 26.24 -3.67
CA ARG A 29 -66.03 24.87 -4.25
C ARG A 29 -64.74 24.71 -4.99
N VAL A 30 -64.03 23.61 -4.68
CA VAL A 30 -62.77 23.30 -5.35
C VAL A 30 -63.01 22.02 -6.20
N GLU A 31 -62.70 22.14 -7.47
CA GLU A 31 -62.81 21.06 -8.46
C GLU A 31 -61.46 20.68 -9.04
N GLY A 32 -61.33 19.44 -9.47
CA GLY A 32 -60.10 18.96 -10.11
C GLY A 32 -59.03 18.42 -9.16
N LEU A 33 -59.30 18.36 -7.84
CA LEU A 33 -58.34 17.77 -6.86
C LEU A 33 -58.29 16.24 -7.04
N GLN A 34 -57.08 15.71 -6.99
CA GLN A 34 -56.82 14.28 -7.07
C GLN A 34 -56.03 13.78 -5.86
N ARG A 35 -54.97 14.51 -5.43
CA ARG A 35 -54.03 14.16 -4.38
C ARG A 35 -53.96 15.21 -3.30
N VAL A 36 -54.11 16.47 -3.68
CA VAL A 36 -54.07 17.60 -2.73
C VAL A 36 -55.41 17.66 -2.00
N SER A 37 -55.38 17.78 -0.66
CA SER A 37 -56.58 17.89 0.13
C SER A 37 -57.22 19.27 -0.07
N ALA A 38 -58.58 19.32 -0.04
CA ALA A 38 -59.32 20.58 -0.09
C ALA A 38 -58.86 21.52 1.05
N GLY A 39 -58.52 20.96 2.22
CA GLY A 39 -57.97 21.72 3.33
C GLY A 39 -56.68 22.47 3.03
N THR A 40 -55.77 21.88 2.22
CA THR A 40 -54.52 22.51 1.77
C THR A 40 -54.83 23.72 0.86
N VAL A 41 -55.82 23.59 0.00
CA VAL A 41 -56.29 24.70 -0.87
C VAL A 41 -56.88 25.83 -0.03
N PHE A 42 -57.78 25.50 0.90
CA PHE A 42 -58.40 26.48 1.81
C PHE A 42 -57.39 27.19 2.71
N ALA A 43 -56.36 26.46 3.19
CA ALA A 43 -55.31 27.06 4.01
C ALA A 43 -54.43 28.07 3.25
N ALA A 44 -54.29 27.89 1.94
CA ALA A 44 -53.51 28.78 1.07
C ALA A 44 -54.32 29.95 0.49
N LEU A 45 -55.65 29.87 0.57
CA LEU A 45 -56.51 30.91 0.03
C LEU A 45 -56.59 32.12 0.98
N PRO A 46 -56.34 33.36 0.47
CA PRO A 46 -56.51 34.57 1.22
C PRO A 46 -58.00 35.05 1.32
N VAL A 47 -58.93 34.23 0.81
CA VAL A 47 -60.36 34.55 0.71
C VAL A 47 -61.16 33.55 1.54
N ARG A 48 -62.14 34.00 2.28
CA ARG A 48 -63.04 33.18 3.13
C ARG A 48 -64.50 33.36 2.72
N VAL A 49 -65.31 32.39 3.12
CA VAL A 49 -66.80 32.48 2.99
C VAL A 49 -67.27 33.71 3.81
N GLY A 50 -68.04 34.57 3.15
CA GLY A 50 -68.51 35.81 3.69
C GLY A 50 -67.73 37.07 3.22
N ASP A 51 -66.57 36.91 2.62
CA ASP A 51 -65.79 38.01 2.10
C ASP A 51 -66.41 38.61 0.84
N GLN A 52 -66.32 39.91 0.68
CA GLN A 52 -66.68 40.62 -0.53
C GLN A 52 -65.43 40.75 -1.39
N ILE A 53 -65.44 40.10 -2.57
CA ILE A 53 -64.25 40.01 -3.42
C ILE A 53 -64.42 40.73 -4.75
N GLU A 54 -63.34 41.28 -5.25
CA GLU A 54 -63.21 41.96 -6.55
C GLU A 54 -62.14 41.23 -7.38
N SER A 55 -61.83 41.75 -8.55
CA SER A 55 -60.83 41.14 -9.45
C SER A 55 -59.41 41.06 -8.88
N LEU A 56 -59.08 41.96 -7.94
CA LEU A 56 -57.76 41.97 -7.27
C LEU A 56 -57.61 40.83 -6.28
N GLU A 57 -58.68 40.50 -5.51
CA GLU A 57 -58.69 39.39 -4.56
C GLU A 57 -58.62 38.03 -5.31
N ILE A 58 -59.30 37.90 -6.45
CA ILE A 58 -59.23 36.73 -7.34
C ILE A 58 -57.80 36.56 -7.83
N GLN A 59 -57.16 37.64 -8.31
CA GLN A 59 -55.76 37.57 -8.72
C GLN A 59 -54.83 37.20 -7.56
N SER A 60 -55.09 37.74 -6.36
CA SER A 60 -54.32 37.39 -5.16
C SER A 60 -54.49 35.92 -4.79
N ALA A 61 -55.71 35.42 -4.80
CA ALA A 61 -56.05 34.02 -4.55
C ALA A 61 -55.36 33.09 -5.56
N THR A 62 -55.43 33.42 -6.86
CA THR A 62 -54.72 32.67 -7.90
C THR A 62 -53.22 32.63 -7.67
N ARG A 63 -52.59 33.79 -7.35
CA ARG A 63 -51.15 33.86 -7.03
C ARG A 63 -50.79 33.09 -5.78
N ALA A 64 -51.63 33.11 -4.73
CA ALA A 64 -51.38 32.39 -3.50
C ALA A 64 -51.40 30.89 -3.74
N LEU A 65 -52.38 30.38 -4.49
CA LEU A 65 -52.45 28.97 -4.87
C LEU A 65 -51.27 28.56 -5.79
N PHE A 66 -50.88 29.37 -6.77
CA PHE A 66 -49.71 29.10 -7.60
C PHE A 66 -48.41 29.05 -6.81
N ARG A 67 -48.25 29.88 -5.77
CA ARG A 67 -47.06 29.87 -4.89
C ARG A 67 -46.92 28.58 -4.10
N THR A 68 -48.00 27.84 -3.86
CA THR A 68 -47.92 26.51 -3.21
C THR A 68 -47.13 25.51 -4.04
N GLY A 69 -47.07 25.73 -5.37
CA GLY A 69 -46.37 24.85 -6.30
C GLY A 69 -47.10 23.55 -6.67
N TYR A 70 -48.28 23.30 -6.08
CA TYR A 70 -49.05 22.08 -6.31
C TYR A 70 -49.80 22.04 -7.64
N PHE A 71 -50.12 23.21 -8.21
CA PHE A 71 -51.01 23.33 -9.34
C PHE A 71 -50.28 23.74 -10.60
N GLN A 72 -50.66 23.10 -11.73
CA GLN A 72 -50.19 23.44 -13.06
C GLN A 72 -51.05 24.55 -13.66
N ASP A 73 -52.36 24.52 -13.34
CA ASP A 73 -53.32 25.49 -13.82
C ASP A 73 -54.39 25.75 -12.73
N ILE A 74 -54.89 27.00 -12.68
CA ILE A 74 -55.87 27.42 -11.71
C ILE A 74 -56.79 28.40 -12.40
N GLU A 75 -58.06 28.03 -12.51
CA GLU A 75 -59.14 28.88 -12.99
C GLU A 75 -60.07 29.17 -11.82
N ILE A 76 -60.30 30.43 -11.59
CA ILE A 76 -61.24 30.88 -10.55
C ILE A 76 -62.42 31.56 -11.22
N GLY A 77 -63.58 30.93 -11.07
CA GLY A 77 -64.84 31.41 -11.64
C GLY A 77 -65.87 31.68 -10.52
N ARG A 78 -67.01 32.23 -10.97
CA ARG A 78 -68.18 32.51 -10.12
C ARG A 78 -69.37 31.78 -10.68
N GLU A 79 -70.08 31.05 -9.83
CA GLU A 79 -71.37 30.38 -10.16
C GLU A 79 -72.36 30.61 -9.05
N ASN A 80 -73.44 31.41 -9.30
CA ASN A 80 -74.52 31.69 -8.34
C ASN A 80 -74.05 32.11 -6.95
N GLY A 81 -72.98 32.95 -6.82
CA GLY A 81 -72.40 33.38 -5.53
C GLY A 81 -71.40 32.43 -4.90
N VAL A 82 -71.16 31.27 -5.51
CA VAL A 82 -70.14 30.31 -5.12
C VAL A 82 -68.87 30.64 -5.89
N LEU A 83 -67.75 30.68 -5.17
CA LEU A 83 -66.39 30.77 -5.77
C LEU A 83 -65.96 29.39 -6.21
N VAL A 84 -65.94 29.14 -7.54
CA VAL A 84 -65.54 27.84 -8.09
C VAL A 84 -64.05 27.94 -8.47
N ILE A 85 -63.21 27.13 -7.84
CA ILE A 85 -61.77 27.05 -8.08
C ILE A 85 -61.52 25.73 -8.78
N THR A 86 -61.31 25.80 -10.06
CA THR A 86 -60.93 24.61 -10.85
C THR A 86 -59.42 24.54 -10.88
N VAL A 87 -58.86 23.48 -10.37
CA VAL A 87 -57.39 23.29 -10.31
C VAL A 87 -56.97 22.08 -11.14
N ARG A 88 -55.82 22.21 -11.75
CA ARG A 88 -55.12 21.07 -12.38
C ARG A 88 -53.83 20.82 -11.59
N GLU A 89 -53.77 19.72 -10.87
CA GLU A 89 -52.63 19.38 -10.04
C GLU A 89 -51.41 19.03 -10.90
N ARG A 90 -50.21 19.43 -10.45
CA ARG A 90 -48.97 18.93 -11.02
C ARG A 90 -48.79 17.44 -10.65
N PRO A 91 -48.32 16.62 -11.58
CA PRO A 91 -48.09 15.21 -11.29
C PRO A 91 -47.00 15.02 -10.27
N ALA A 92 -47.04 13.92 -9.54
CA ALA A 92 -45.97 13.50 -8.65
C ALA A 92 -45.03 12.53 -9.34
N ILE A 93 -43.76 12.57 -8.96
CA ILE A 93 -42.73 11.66 -9.45
C ILE A 93 -42.94 10.29 -8.81
N SER A 94 -43.23 9.27 -9.62
CA SER A 94 -43.39 7.87 -9.19
C SER A 94 -42.09 7.11 -9.17
N LYS A 95 -41.24 7.39 -10.18
CA LYS A 95 -39.96 6.70 -10.36
C LYS A 95 -39.00 7.59 -11.12
N ILE A 96 -37.73 7.50 -10.78
CA ILE A 96 -36.64 8.14 -11.53
C ILE A 96 -35.70 7.03 -12.02
N GLU A 97 -35.50 6.97 -13.32
CA GLU A 97 -34.59 6.03 -13.96
C GLU A 97 -33.48 6.83 -14.69
N ILE A 98 -32.23 6.52 -14.36
CA ILE A 98 -31.06 7.13 -15.01
C ILE A 98 -30.31 6.02 -15.74
N THR A 99 -30.01 6.24 -17.01
CA THR A 99 -29.34 5.26 -17.85
C THR A 99 -28.22 5.90 -18.66
N GLY A 100 -27.15 5.12 -18.94
CA GLY A 100 -26.03 5.54 -19.77
C GLY A 100 -24.88 6.25 -19.01
N ASN A 101 -25.08 6.61 -17.75
CA ASN A 101 -24.06 7.21 -16.89
C ASN A 101 -23.06 6.13 -16.40
N LYS A 102 -21.77 6.33 -16.69
CA LYS A 102 -20.65 5.48 -16.24
C LYS A 102 -19.61 6.28 -15.47
N ALA A 103 -19.37 7.51 -15.86
CA ALA A 103 -18.37 8.38 -15.24
C ALA A 103 -18.84 8.95 -13.89
N ILE A 104 -20.13 9.24 -13.77
CA ILE A 104 -20.75 9.71 -12.52
C ILE A 104 -21.66 8.60 -12.00
N LYS A 105 -21.53 8.22 -10.74
CA LYS A 105 -22.36 7.16 -10.14
C LYS A 105 -23.84 7.56 -10.09
N THR A 106 -24.71 6.60 -10.30
CA THR A 106 -26.16 6.83 -10.27
C THR A 106 -26.63 7.36 -8.91
N GLU A 107 -26.02 6.91 -7.81
CA GLU A 107 -26.33 7.37 -6.46
C GLU A 107 -26.05 8.87 -6.27
N ASP A 108 -24.93 9.36 -6.80
CA ASP A 108 -24.54 10.77 -6.73
C ASP A 108 -25.48 11.65 -7.57
N LEU A 109 -25.89 11.15 -8.73
CA LEU A 109 -26.87 11.83 -9.59
C LEU A 109 -28.24 11.89 -8.91
N LEU A 110 -28.70 10.77 -8.32
CA LEU A 110 -29.97 10.73 -7.59
C LEU A 110 -29.94 11.64 -6.37
N LYS A 111 -28.83 11.72 -5.65
CA LYS A 111 -28.64 12.66 -4.54
C LYS A 111 -28.74 14.11 -5.02
N GLY A 112 -28.04 14.47 -6.09
CA GLY A 112 -28.12 15.80 -6.69
C GLY A 112 -29.53 16.15 -7.18
N MET A 113 -30.28 15.18 -7.73
CA MET A 113 -31.68 15.37 -8.10
C MET A 113 -32.58 15.62 -6.89
N ASN A 114 -32.38 14.84 -5.83
CA ASN A 114 -33.12 15.00 -4.56
C ASN A 114 -32.88 16.37 -3.92
N ASP A 115 -31.63 16.82 -3.85
CA ASP A 115 -31.24 18.12 -3.30
C ASP A 115 -31.87 19.31 -4.07
N ASN A 116 -32.18 19.11 -5.35
CA ASN A 116 -32.90 20.04 -6.22
C ASN A 116 -34.42 19.82 -6.28
N GLY A 117 -34.96 18.97 -5.39
CA GLY A 117 -36.40 18.76 -5.27
C GLY A 117 -37.00 17.83 -6.34
N LEU A 118 -36.19 17.01 -6.99
CA LEU A 118 -36.60 15.93 -7.89
C LEU A 118 -36.35 14.58 -7.22
N ALA A 119 -37.27 14.13 -6.39
CA ALA A 119 -37.24 12.83 -5.74
C ALA A 119 -38.57 12.10 -5.91
N GLU A 120 -38.55 10.79 -5.74
CA GLU A 120 -39.77 9.98 -5.75
C GLU A 120 -40.75 10.49 -4.67
N GLY A 121 -41.99 10.65 -5.05
CA GLY A 121 -43.03 11.22 -4.20
C GLY A 121 -43.14 12.76 -4.25
N GLN A 122 -42.16 13.45 -4.76
CA GLN A 122 -42.18 14.93 -4.90
C GLN A 122 -42.98 15.39 -6.12
N ILE A 123 -43.34 16.67 -6.13
CA ILE A 123 -44.08 17.28 -7.22
C ILE A 123 -43.16 17.54 -8.39
N PHE A 124 -43.57 17.04 -9.54
CA PHE A 124 -42.80 17.25 -10.77
C PHE A 124 -42.92 18.67 -11.29
N LYS A 125 -41.78 19.31 -11.52
CA LYS A 125 -41.64 20.61 -12.19
C LYS A 125 -40.74 20.46 -13.41
N ARG A 126 -41.30 20.68 -14.59
CA ARG A 126 -40.56 20.48 -15.85
C ARG A 126 -39.30 21.38 -15.95
N ALA A 127 -39.44 22.63 -15.53
CA ALA A 127 -38.32 23.58 -15.54
C ALA A 127 -37.13 23.12 -14.66
N THR A 128 -37.41 22.47 -13.52
CA THR A 128 -36.37 21.92 -12.64
C THR A 128 -35.66 20.74 -13.32
N LEU A 129 -36.38 19.85 -14.00
CA LEU A 129 -35.77 18.75 -14.74
C LEU A 129 -34.90 19.23 -15.89
N GLU A 130 -35.40 20.20 -16.66
CA GLU A 130 -34.65 20.78 -17.80
C GLU A 130 -33.40 21.55 -17.29
N GLY A 131 -33.51 22.28 -16.20
CA GLY A 131 -32.38 22.96 -15.56
C GLY A 131 -31.32 21.98 -15.07
N LEU A 132 -31.75 20.90 -14.45
CA LEU A 132 -30.84 19.84 -13.99
C LEU A 132 -30.17 19.12 -15.17
N ALA A 133 -30.90 18.80 -16.24
CA ALA A 133 -30.31 18.19 -17.43
C ALA A 133 -29.21 19.07 -18.04
N GLN A 134 -29.41 20.39 -18.07
CA GLN A 134 -28.39 21.33 -18.53
C GLN A 134 -27.20 21.41 -17.56
N GLU A 135 -27.44 21.32 -16.25
CA GLU A 135 -26.36 21.31 -15.27
C GLU A 135 -25.54 20.03 -15.35
N LEU A 136 -26.19 18.87 -15.47
CA LEU A 136 -25.50 17.62 -15.70
C LEU A 136 -24.67 17.64 -16.98
N GLN A 137 -25.21 18.18 -18.06
CA GLN A 137 -24.47 18.33 -19.30
C GLN A 137 -23.25 19.23 -19.13
N ARG A 138 -23.36 20.33 -18.35
CA ARG A 138 -22.22 21.20 -18.02
C ARG A 138 -21.15 20.46 -17.20
N GLN A 139 -21.56 19.62 -16.26
CA GLN A 139 -20.64 18.81 -15.45
C GLN A 139 -19.85 17.81 -16.33
N TYR A 140 -20.51 17.14 -17.28
CA TYR A 140 -19.82 16.28 -18.24
C TYR A 140 -18.86 17.06 -19.15
N VAL A 141 -19.26 18.24 -19.59
CA VAL A 141 -18.38 19.13 -20.37
C VAL A 141 -17.19 19.60 -19.56
N ALA A 142 -17.35 19.89 -18.26
CA ALA A 142 -16.26 20.25 -17.36
C ALA A 142 -15.24 19.11 -17.21
N GLN A 143 -15.69 17.86 -17.28
CA GLN A 143 -14.84 16.67 -17.30
C GLN A 143 -14.24 16.35 -18.70
N GLY A 144 -14.32 17.27 -19.64
CA GLY A 144 -13.78 17.11 -21.00
C GLY A 144 -14.64 16.27 -21.94
N ARG A 145 -15.88 15.97 -21.58
CA ARG A 145 -16.83 15.19 -22.39
C ARG A 145 -17.73 16.13 -23.20
N TYR A 146 -17.15 16.79 -24.20
CA TYR A 146 -17.84 17.80 -25.01
C TYR A 146 -18.95 17.24 -25.91
N GLY A 147 -18.94 15.94 -26.16
CA GLY A 147 -19.99 15.23 -26.90
C GLY A 147 -21.16 14.81 -26.03
N ALA A 148 -21.08 15.02 -24.71
CA ALA A 148 -22.12 14.57 -23.78
C ALA A 148 -23.48 15.21 -24.07
N SER A 149 -24.53 14.40 -24.05
CA SER A 149 -25.90 14.84 -24.11
C SER A 149 -26.74 14.19 -23.02
N VAL A 150 -27.61 14.98 -22.43
CA VAL A 150 -28.55 14.52 -21.39
C VAL A 150 -29.96 14.75 -21.90
N ASN A 151 -30.63 13.66 -22.23
CA ASN A 151 -32.00 13.69 -22.72
C ASN A 151 -32.94 13.26 -21.60
N THR A 152 -34.07 13.94 -21.49
CA THR A 152 -35.06 13.63 -20.45
C THR A 152 -36.38 13.27 -21.08
N GLU A 153 -36.93 12.14 -20.65
CA GLU A 153 -38.25 11.67 -21.04
C GLU A 153 -39.17 11.67 -19.84
N VAL A 154 -40.39 12.18 -20.02
CA VAL A 154 -41.42 12.22 -18.97
C VAL A 154 -42.60 11.37 -19.48
N LYS A 155 -42.82 10.28 -18.79
CA LYS A 155 -43.93 9.36 -19.12
C LYS A 155 -45.05 9.56 -18.10
N GLU A 156 -46.24 9.91 -18.59
CA GLU A 156 -47.41 10.05 -17.75
C GLU A 156 -47.94 8.68 -17.32
N LEU A 157 -48.25 8.57 -16.05
CA LEU A 157 -48.82 7.36 -15.43
C LEU A 157 -50.22 7.64 -14.87
N PRO A 158 -51.06 6.60 -14.64
CA PRO A 158 -52.35 6.75 -13.97
C PRO A 158 -52.20 7.45 -12.59
N ARG A 159 -53.28 8.08 -12.14
CA ARG A 159 -53.38 8.77 -10.83
C ARG A 159 -52.46 10.00 -10.72
N ASN A 160 -52.35 10.77 -11.80
CA ASN A 160 -51.59 12.01 -11.86
C ASN A 160 -50.14 11.83 -11.38
N GLN A 161 -49.47 10.80 -11.91
CA GLN A 161 -48.04 10.49 -11.63
C GLN A 161 -47.22 10.56 -12.94
N VAL A 162 -45.91 10.72 -12.77
CA VAL A 162 -44.96 10.67 -13.88
C VAL A 162 -43.77 9.78 -13.53
N GLU A 163 -43.29 9.07 -14.52
CA GLU A 163 -41.99 8.39 -14.50
C GLU A 163 -41.01 9.27 -15.27
N LEU A 164 -39.89 9.59 -14.65
CA LEU A 164 -38.79 10.36 -15.23
C LEU A 164 -37.71 9.42 -15.70
N LYS A 165 -37.33 9.53 -16.96
CA LYS A 165 -36.21 8.82 -17.51
C LYS A 165 -35.17 9.81 -17.97
N VAL A 166 -33.97 9.74 -17.40
CA VAL A 166 -32.82 10.55 -17.77
C VAL A 166 -31.85 9.64 -18.54
N ILE A 167 -31.67 9.92 -19.79
CA ILE A 167 -30.82 9.17 -20.71
C ILE A 167 -29.56 10.02 -20.93
N VAL A 168 -28.44 9.51 -20.42
CA VAL A 168 -27.14 10.15 -20.56
C VAL A 168 -26.38 9.46 -21.67
N ASP A 169 -25.93 10.22 -22.64
CA ASP A 169 -24.88 9.80 -23.56
C ASP A 169 -23.64 10.61 -23.20
N GLU A 170 -22.69 9.95 -22.55
CA GLU A 170 -21.49 10.63 -22.02
C GLU A 170 -20.50 11.04 -23.10
N GLY A 171 -20.60 10.44 -24.29
CA GLY A 171 -19.58 10.62 -25.31
C GLY A 171 -18.18 10.17 -24.85
N SER A 172 -17.16 10.46 -25.64
CA SER A 172 -15.76 10.26 -25.30
C SER A 172 -15.18 11.49 -24.61
N VAL A 173 -14.20 11.28 -23.71
CA VAL A 173 -13.37 12.40 -23.20
C VAL A 173 -12.49 12.89 -24.34
N ALA A 174 -12.45 14.20 -24.57
CA ALA A 174 -11.63 14.78 -25.63
C ALA A 174 -10.14 14.64 -25.28
N ALA A 175 -9.36 14.14 -26.24
CA ALA A 175 -7.94 13.94 -26.10
C ALA A 175 -7.14 15.18 -26.55
N ILE A 176 -6.08 15.50 -25.85
CA ILE A 176 -5.22 16.64 -26.16
C ILE A 176 -4.29 16.27 -27.30
N LYS A 177 -4.40 17.00 -28.41
CA LYS A 177 -3.54 16.82 -29.59
C LYS A 177 -2.31 17.70 -29.56
N HIS A 178 -2.45 18.95 -29.13
CA HIS A 178 -1.33 19.89 -29.03
C HIS A 178 -1.54 20.83 -27.86
N ILE A 179 -0.45 21.08 -27.16
CA ILE A 179 -0.29 22.17 -26.19
C ILE A 179 0.79 23.07 -26.75
N ASN A 180 0.46 24.33 -27.02
CA ASN A 180 1.33 25.31 -27.64
C ASN A 180 1.53 26.45 -26.64
N VAL A 181 2.76 26.75 -26.30
CA VAL A 181 3.10 27.95 -25.53
C VAL A 181 3.67 28.97 -26.52
N VAL A 182 3.14 30.15 -26.55
CA VAL A 182 3.53 31.21 -27.49
C VAL A 182 4.07 32.41 -26.72
N GLY A 183 5.26 32.85 -27.09
CA GLY A 183 5.98 33.93 -26.39
C GLY A 183 7.12 33.44 -25.52
N ASN A 184 7.28 32.14 -25.37
CA ASN A 184 8.38 31.50 -24.69
C ASN A 184 9.67 31.60 -25.54
N GLN A 185 10.69 32.24 -25.01
CA GLN A 185 12.01 32.37 -25.63
C GLN A 185 13.10 31.73 -24.76
N ALA A 186 12.91 31.71 -23.45
CA ALA A 186 13.88 31.23 -22.48
C ALA A 186 13.87 29.71 -22.33
N PHE A 187 12.70 29.07 -22.49
CA PHE A 187 12.52 27.64 -22.34
C PHE A 187 11.84 27.06 -23.58
N SER A 188 12.24 25.85 -23.98
CA SER A 188 11.66 25.17 -25.11
C SER A 188 10.23 24.62 -24.79
N ASP A 189 9.43 24.42 -25.84
CA ASP A 189 8.08 23.85 -25.70
C ASP A 189 8.12 22.47 -25.03
N ASP A 190 9.12 21.65 -25.32
CA ASP A 190 9.29 20.32 -24.72
C ASP A 190 9.56 20.42 -23.21
N GLU A 191 10.40 21.36 -22.79
CA GLU A 191 10.71 21.60 -21.37
C GLU A 191 9.49 22.10 -20.60
N LEU A 192 8.69 22.99 -21.20
CA LEU A 192 7.44 23.47 -20.63
C LEU A 192 6.35 22.39 -20.62
N ALA A 193 6.30 21.53 -21.61
CA ALA A 193 5.37 20.43 -21.66
C ALA A 193 5.63 19.37 -20.57
N GLU A 194 6.89 19.21 -20.12
CA GLU A 194 7.23 18.27 -19.04
C GLU A 194 6.65 18.67 -17.67
N ILE A 195 6.42 19.96 -17.43
CA ILE A 195 5.86 20.45 -16.16
C ILE A 195 4.34 20.28 -16.07
N PHE A 196 3.66 20.09 -17.23
CA PHE A 196 2.21 19.94 -17.29
C PHE A 196 1.78 18.53 -16.88
N GLU A 197 0.68 18.44 -16.13
CA GLU A 197 -0.03 17.19 -15.89
C GLU A 197 -0.76 16.71 -17.15
N LEU A 198 -1.29 17.67 -17.92
CA LEU A 198 -1.92 17.43 -19.20
C LEU A 198 -0.84 17.15 -20.25
N GLN A 199 -0.94 16.01 -20.92
CA GLN A 199 0.01 15.59 -21.93
C GLN A 199 -0.66 15.42 -23.30
N THR A 200 0.11 15.51 -24.37
CA THR A 200 -0.36 15.13 -25.70
C THR A 200 -0.50 13.61 -25.82
N THR A 201 -1.43 13.13 -26.65
CA THR A 201 -1.68 11.68 -26.83
C THR A 201 -0.41 10.95 -27.25
N GLY A 202 0.11 10.10 -26.38
CA GLY A 202 1.27 9.23 -26.58
C GLY A 202 0.89 7.75 -26.62
N TRP A 203 1.85 6.87 -26.88
CA TRP A 203 1.61 5.42 -26.97
C TRP A 203 1.22 4.76 -25.64
N LEU A 204 1.53 5.38 -24.46
CA LEU A 204 1.12 4.93 -23.11
C LEU A 204 -0.09 5.66 -22.55
N SER A 205 -0.68 6.63 -23.25
CA SER A 205 -1.80 7.43 -22.75
C SER A 205 -3.05 6.60 -22.43
N TRP A 206 -3.19 5.42 -23.04
CA TRP A 206 -4.26 4.47 -22.69
C TRP A 206 -4.16 3.92 -21.25
N LEU A 207 -2.96 3.91 -20.66
CA LEU A 207 -2.71 3.43 -19.29
C LEU A 207 -2.83 4.57 -18.26
N ASN A 208 -2.31 5.76 -18.59
CA ASN A 208 -2.18 6.88 -17.65
C ASN A 208 -3.35 7.88 -17.74
N SER A 209 -4.09 7.88 -18.87
CA SER A 209 -5.17 8.85 -19.13
C SER A 209 -4.74 10.33 -18.99
N ASP A 210 -3.46 10.63 -19.17
CA ASP A 210 -2.85 11.96 -19.07
C ASP A 210 -3.17 12.86 -20.27
N ASP A 211 -3.60 12.26 -21.37
CA ASP A 211 -4.07 12.94 -22.59
C ASP A 211 -5.54 13.41 -22.51
N LYS A 212 -6.23 13.16 -21.41
CA LYS A 212 -7.64 13.54 -21.25
C LYS A 212 -7.74 14.97 -20.73
N TYR A 213 -8.42 15.82 -21.52
CA TYR A 213 -8.61 17.20 -21.13
C TYR A 213 -9.52 17.34 -19.91
N SER A 214 -9.08 18.14 -18.96
CA SER A 214 -9.87 18.62 -17.82
C SER A 214 -9.56 20.10 -17.58
N ARG A 215 -10.58 20.89 -17.35
CA ARG A 215 -10.42 22.33 -17.09
C ARG A 215 -9.65 22.57 -15.77
N GLU A 216 -9.92 21.76 -14.77
CA GLU A 216 -9.26 21.84 -13.46
C GLU A 216 -7.76 21.56 -13.57
N LYS A 217 -7.40 20.51 -14.33
CA LYS A 217 -5.99 20.20 -14.61
C LYS A 217 -5.30 21.31 -15.40
N LEU A 218 -5.97 21.90 -16.39
CA LEU A 218 -5.43 23.05 -17.12
C LEU A 218 -5.18 24.23 -16.19
N THR A 219 -6.10 24.55 -15.29
CA THR A 219 -5.88 25.61 -14.31
C THR A 219 -4.65 25.33 -13.44
N GLY A 220 -4.51 24.11 -12.93
CA GLY A 220 -3.33 23.69 -12.18
C GLY A 220 -2.03 23.74 -13.00
N ASP A 221 -2.10 23.43 -14.30
CA ASP A 221 -0.94 23.52 -15.20
C ASP A 221 -0.54 24.97 -15.48
N LEU A 222 -1.50 25.89 -15.60
CA LEU A 222 -1.21 27.32 -15.72
C LEU A 222 -0.53 27.87 -14.46
N GLU A 223 -1.00 27.48 -13.28
CA GLU A 223 -0.34 27.83 -12.00
C GLU A 223 1.07 27.25 -11.89
N ARG A 224 1.27 26.01 -12.36
CA ARG A 224 2.61 25.40 -12.43
C ARG A 224 3.54 26.14 -13.39
N LEU A 225 3.00 26.55 -14.55
CA LEU A 225 3.74 27.35 -15.51
C LEU A 225 4.18 28.69 -14.93
N GLU A 226 3.27 29.40 -14.27
CA GLU A 226 3.58 30.66 -13.59
C GLU A 226 4.63 30.46 -12.52
N SER A 227 4.46 29.47 -11.64
CA SER A 227 5.44 29.14 -10.60
C SER A 227 6.79 28.78 -11.18
N TYR A 228 6.81 28.03 -12.31
CA TYR A 228 8.05 27.63 -12.96
C TYR A 228 8.90 28.82 -13.40
N TYR A 229 8.27 29.84 -13.98
CA TYR A 229 8.96 31.09 -14.38
C TYR A 229 9.35 31.95 -13.18
N LEU A 230 8.44 32.14 -12.21
CA LEU A 230 8.72 32.93 -11.00
C LEU A 230 9.86 32.33 -10.17
N ASP A 231 10.02 30.99 -10.18
CA ASP A 231 11.11 30.31 -9.49
C ASP A 231 12.46 30.40 -10.20
N ARG A 232 12.47 30.87 -11.45
CA ARG A 232 13.66 31.07 -12.27
C ARG A 232 14.02 32.54 -12.51
N GLY A 233 13.37 33.43 -11.74
CA GLY A 233 13.68 34.84 -11.70
C GLY A 233 12.80 35.71 -12.59
N TYR A 234 11.88 35.17 -13.32
CA TYR A 234 10.99 35.94 -14.19
C TYR A 234 9.86 36.58 -13.39
N LEU A 235 10.19 37.61 -12.59
CA LEU A 235 9.26 38.24 -11.66
C LEU A 235 8.05 38.89 -12.34
N GLU A 236 8.20 39.31 -13.58
CA GLU A 236 7.16 39.97 -14.38
C GLU A 236 6.42 39.02 -15.30
N PHE A 237 6.62 37.72 -15.17
CA PHE A 237 5.94 36.72 -15.99
C PHE A 237 4.42 36.86 -15.91
N LYS A 238 3.77 36.81 -17.06
CA LYS A 238 2.31 36.85 -17.18
C LYS A 238 1.81 35.90 -18.25
N ILE A 239 0.69 35.29 -17.98
CA ILE A 239 -0.11 34.59 -18.98
C ILE A 239 -1.12 35.56 -19.54
N ASP A 240 -0.90 36.01 -20.77
CA ASP A 240 -1.75 37.00 -21.40
C ASP A 240 -3.11 36.43 -21.80
N SER A 241 -3.14 35.21 -22.31
CA SER A 241 -4.38 34.53 -22.65
C SER A 241 -4.19 33.03 -22.81
N THR A 242 -5.24 32.29 -22.50
CA THR A 242 -5.32 30.83 -22.73
C THR A 242 -6.52 30.53 -23.62
N GLN A 243 -6.26 29.89 -24.74
CA GLN A 243 -7.28 29.51 -25.73
C GLN A 243 -7.37 27.98 -25.79
N VAL A 244 -8.60 27.46 -25.64
CA VAL A 244 -8.89 26.04 -25.79
C VAL A 244 -9.82 25.89 -26.99
N SER A 245 -9.34 25.26 -28.03
CA SER A 245 -10.13 24.99 -29.24
C SER A 245 -10.43 23.50 -29.37
N LEU A 246 -11.63 23.23 -29.86
CA LEU A 246 -12.16 21.88 -30.02
C LEU A 246 -12.27 21.53 -31.50
N SER A 247 -11.90 20.30 -31.85
CA SER A 247 -12.15 19.78 -33.21
C SER A 247 -13.65 19.68 -33.54
N PRO A 248 -14.03 19.70 -34.78
CA PRO A 248 -15.46 19.62 -35.20
C PRO A 248 -16.16 18.35 -34.68
N ASP A 249 -15.44 17.26 -34.52
CA ASP A 249 -15.94 15.98 -33.98
C ASP A 249 -16.01 15.94 -32.44
N LYS A 250 -15.56 17.01 -31.77
CA LYS A 250 -15.51 17.16 -30.33
C LYS A 250 -14.65 16.12 -29.60
N GLN A 251 -13.72 15.45 -30.29
CA GLN A 251 -12.88 14.41 -29.74
C GLN A 251 -11.43 14.86 -29.49
N SER A 252 -11.03 16.00 -30.05
CA SER A 252 -9.67 16.52 -29.91
C SER A 252 -9.66 17.95 -29.42
N VAL A 253 -8.73 18.23 -28.51
CA VAL A 253 -8.51 19.57 -27.92
C VAL A 253 -7.14 20.09 -28.33
N PHE A 254 -7.08 21.38 -28.65
CA PHE A 254 -5.87 22.13 -28.90
C PHE A 254 -5.82 23.28 -27.90
N ILE A 255 -4.72 23.37 -27.17
CA ILE A 255 -4.50 24.37 -26.12
C ILE A 255 -3.41 25.32 -26.61
N THR A 256 -3.67 26.62 -26.58
CA THR A 256 -2.68 27.67 -26.87
C THR A 256 -2.61 28.61 -25.69
N ILE A 257 -1.42 28.77 -25.12
CA ILE A 257 -1.12 29.61 -23.97
C ILE A 257 -0.19 30.72 -24.45
N ASN A 258 -0.66 31.96 -24.44
CA ASN A 258 0.18 33.11 -24.75
C ASN A 258 0.78 33.67 -23.48
N VAL A 259 2.10 33.76 -23.43
CA VAL A 259 2.86 34.24 -22.28
C VAL A 259 3.74 35.43 -22.63
N ASN A 260 4.00 36.22 -21.62
CA ASN A 260 5.02 37.26 -21.64
C ASN A 260 6.01 36.95 -20.51
N GLU A 261 7.25 36.61 -20.87
CA GLU A 261 8.23 36.12 -19.91
C GLU A 261 8.80 37.22 -19.01
N GLY A 262 8.95 38.43 -19.54
CA GLY A 262 9.69 39.49 -18.82
C GLY A 262 11.19 39.20 -18.76
N ASP A 263 11.89 39.90 -17.86
CA ASP A 263 13.33 39.76 -17.64
C ASP A 263 13.65 38.91 -16.39
N VAL A 264 14.86 38.37 -16.35
CA VAL A 264 15.37 37.62 -15.18
C VAL A 264 15.91 38.56 -14.14
N TYR A 265 15.38 38.46 -12.93
CA TYR A 265 15.81 39.24 -11.77
C TYR A 265 16.74 38.46 -10.85
N THR A 266 17.78 39.13 -10.36
CA THR A 266 18.71 38.62 -9.36
C THR A 266 18.54 39.34 -8.02
N VAL A 267 18.71 38.62 -6.91
CA VAL A 267 18.53 39.19 -5.57
C VAL A 267 19.67 40.16 -5.25
N SER A 268 19.36 41.45 -5.11
CA SER A 268 20.35 42.48 -4.74
C SER A 268 20.65 42.47 -3.25
N ASP A 269 19.64 42.31 -2.42
CA ASP A 269 19.76 42.28 -0.97
C ASP A 269 18.59 41.56 -0.31
N VAL A 270 18.78 41.08 0.94
CA VAL A 270 17.76 40.46 1.75
C VAL A 270 17.73 41.10 3.11
N GLU A 271 16.63 41.75 3.45
CA GLU A 271 16.43 42.44 4.72
C GLU A 271 15.37 41.78 5.60
N LEU A 272 15.57 41.87 6.92
CA LEU A 272 14.60 41.53 7.93
C LEU A 272 14.05 42.83 8.52
N ALA A 273 12.73 42.94 8.56
CA ALA A 273 12.02 44.08 9.15
C ALA A 273 10.99 43.59 10.18
N GLY A 274 10.67 44.43 11.17
CA GLY A 274 9.75 44.07 12.23
C GLY A 274 10.47 43.51 13.47
N ASP A 275 9.76 42.71 14.27
CA ASP A 275 10.27 42.14 15.51
C ASP A 275 10.38 40.61 15.41
N PRO A 276 11.58 40.05 15.26
CA PRO A 276 11.77 38.62 15.12
C PRO A 276 11.58 37.82 16.42
N VAL A 277 11.53 38.46 17.59
CA VAL A 277 11.39 37.87 18.94
C VAL A 277 12.45 36.83 19.29
N VAL A 278 12.94 36.10 18.29
CA VAL A 278 14.07 35.15 18.41
C VAL A 278 15.35 35.85 17.94
N PRO A 279 16.54 35.37 18.33
CA PRO A 279 17.80 35.99 17.89
C PRO A 279 17.85 36.10 16.35
N GLU A 280 18.17 37.29 15.85
CA GLU A 280 18.23 37.56 14.40
C GLU A 280 19.14 36.60 13.65
N GLU A 281 20.21 36.12 14.30
CA GLU A 281 21.12 35.13 13.75
C GLU A 281 20.45 33.78 13.51
N GLU A 282 19.41 33.39 14.30
CA GLU A 282 18.64 32.19 14.06
C GLU A 282 17.72 32.39 12.85
N VAL A 283 17.09 33.56 12.74
CA VAL A 283 16.23 33.89 11.58
C VAL A 283 17.08 33.90 10.30
N LYS A 284 18.27 34.49 10.33
CA LYS A 284 19.17 34.51 9.18
C LYS A 284 19.57 33.11 8.69
N ARG A 285 19.63 32.12 9.58
CA ARG A 285 19.89 30.72 9.20
C ARG A 285 18.72 30.07 8.46
N LEU A 286 17.52 30.57 8.62
CA LEU A 286 16.32 30.07 7.95
C LEU A 286 16.14 30.68 6.55
N LEU A 287 16.86 31.75 6.22
CA LEU A 287 16.79 32.38 4.92
C LEU A 287 17.33 31.46 3.83
N LEU A 288 16.45 31.07 2.92
CA LEU A 288 16.83 30.32 1.71
C LEU A 288 17.21 31.27 0.57
N VAL A 289 16.64 32.47 0.57
CA VAL A 289 16.93 33.54 -0.38
C VAL A 289 18.26 34.21 0.01
N ARG A 290 19.17 34.34 -0.94
CA ARG A 290 20.51 34.93 -0.71
C ARG A 290 20.87 35.95 -1.78
N LYS A 291 21.63 36.97 -1.37
CA LYS A 291 22.17 37.98 -2.27
C LYS A 291 22.96 37.34 -3.43
N GLY A 292 22.73 37.81 -4.65
CA GLY A 292 23.43 37.40 -5.87
C GLY A 292 22.85 36.14 -6.52
N GLN A 293 21.84 35.48 -5.94
CA GLN A 293 21.15 34.36 -6.58
C GLN A 293 19.98 34.86 -7.43
N THR A 294 19.57 34.07 -8.41
CA THR A 294 18.36 34.30 -9.18
C THR A 294 17.14 34.28 -8.23
N PHE A 295 16.24 35.22 -8.41
CA PHE A 295 15.00 35.26 -7.61
C PHE A 295 14.20 33.97 -7.77
N SER A 296 13.59 33.52 -6.70
CA SER A 296 12.65 32.38 -6.70
C SER A 296 11.55 32.67 -5.69
N GLN A 297 10.31 32.61 -6.16
CA GLN A 297 9.15 32.83 -5.32
C GLN A 297 8.96 31.71 -4.30
N VAL A 298 9.21 30.46 -4.70
CA VAL A 298 9.13 29.30 -3.80
C VAL A 298 10.17 29.42 -2.66
N LEU A 299 11.36 29.90 -2.91
CA LEU A 299 12.36 30.11 -1.85
C LEU A 299 11.94 31.24 -0.92
N MET A 300 11.32 32.30 -1.43
CA MET A 300 10.81 33.41 -0.64
C MET A 300 9.65 32.96 0.26
N THR A 301 8.62 32.30 -0.29
CA THR A 301 7.48 31.80 0.48
C THR A 301 7.88 30.75 1.49
N THR A 302 8.76 29.80 1.09
CA THR A 302 9.28 28.78 2.01
C THR A 302 10.10 29.40 3.15
N THR A 303 10.84 30.47 2.87
CA THR A 303 11.54 31.23 3.93
C THR A 303 10.55 31.84 4.91
N SER A 304 9.50 32.50 4.41
CA SER A 304 8.42 33.05 5.24
C SER A 304 7.78 31.96 6.13
N ASP A 305 7.47 30.81 5.54
CA ASP A 305 6.92 29.67 6.25
C ASP A 305 7.85 29.12 7.35
N TYR A 306 9.16 29.05 7.07
CA TYR A 306 10.13 28.59 8.07
C TYR A 306 10.24 29.56 9.25
N ILE A 307 10.23 30.85 8.98
CA ILE A 307 10.25 31.87 10.04
C ILE A 307 8.96 31.81 10.84
N THR A 308 7.79 31.76 10.19
CA THR A 308 6.48 31.63 10.84
C THR A 308 6.41 30.39 11.73
N LYS A 309 6.83 29.22 11.21
CA LYS A 309 6.92 27.98 11.99
C LYS A 309 7.85 28.10 13.18
N ARG A 310 9.01 28.75 13.00
CA ARG A 310 9.96 28.95 14.10
C ARG A 310 9.35 29.82 15.22
N LEU A 311 8.69 30.89 14.86
CA LEU A 311 7.97 31.77 15.81
C LEU A 311 6.80 31.05 16.47
N GLY A 312 6.02 30.29 15.68
CA GLY A 312 4.92 29.45 16.17
C GLY A 312 5.37 28.40 17.21
N ASN A 313 6.60 27.90 17.12
CA ASN A 313 7.16 26.97 18.10
C ASN A 313 7.50 27.63 19.44
N GLU A 314 7.72 28.96 19.46
CA GLU A 314 7.95 29.75 20.66
C GLU A 314 6.63 30.29 21.30
N GLY A 315 5.51 30.01 20.67
CA GLY A 315 4.18 30.38 21.14
C GLY A 315 3.50 31.49 20.31
N TYR A 316 4.15 31.98 19.30
CA TYR A 316 3.60 33.05 18.42
C TYR A 316 2.85 32.40 17.26
N THR A 317 1.73 31.77 17.59
CA THR A 317 0.94 30.95 16.64
C THR A 317 0.26 31.77 15.56
N PHE A 318 0.08 33.06 15.77
CA PHE A 318 -0.49 34.00 14.81
C PHE A 318 0.55 34.90 14.17
N ALA A 319 1.82 34.52 14.22
CA ALA A 319 2.86 35.27 13.57
C ALA A 319 2.65 35.32 12.05
N GLU A 320 2.73 36.52 11.51
CA GLU A 320 2.69 36.77 10.07
C GLU A 320 4.07 37.17 9.56
N VAL A 321 4.53 36.46 8.54
CA VAL A 321 5.82 36.75 7.90
C VAL A 321 5.59 36.87 6.40
N ASN A 322 5.74 38.09 5.89
CA ASN A 322 5.49 38.40 4.50
C ASN A 322 6.80 38.79 3.81
N GLY A 323 7.19 38.00 2.80
CA GLY A 323 8.27 38.35 1.89
C GLY A 323 7.77 39.31 0.82
N ILE A 324 8.36 40.50 0.75
CA ILE A 324 7.98 41.56 -0.20
C ILE A 324 9.14 41.75 -1.16
N PRO A 325 9.01 41.39 -2.45
CA PRO A 325 10.01 41.69 -3.46
C PRO A 325 9.81 43.11 -3.99
N GLU A 326 10.88 43.88 -3.99
CA GLU A 326 10.96 45.23 -4.60
C GLU A 326 11.88 45.15 -5.82
N ALA A 327 11.27 45.19 -7.00
CA ALA A 327 12.01 45.13 -8.25
C ALA A 327 12.66 46.47 -8.62
N ASN A 328 13.89 46.43 -9.10
CA ASN A 328 14.55 47.52 -9.79
C ASN A 328 14.67 47.16 -11.29
N GLU A 329 13.84 47.76 -12.12
CA GLU A 329 13.76 47.49 -13.55
C GLU A 329 15.04 47.92 -14.32
N GLU A 330 15.78 48.94 -13.83
CA GLU A 330 16.96 49.42 -14.48
C GLU A 330 18.12 48.43 -14.41
N ASP A 331 18.31 47.84 -13.17
CA ASP A 331 19.43 46.92 -12.93
C ASP A 331 19.03 45.46 -13.03
N LYS A 332 17.75 45.15 -13.27
CA LYS A 332 17.15 43.80 -13.23
C LYS A 332 17.46 43.07 -11.92
N THR A 333 17.35 43.79 -10.83
CA THR A 333 17.57 43.28 -9.49
C THR A 333 16.33 43.39 -8.63
N VAL A 334 16.23 42.53 -7.60
CA VAL A 334 15.11 42.53 -6.64
C VAL A 334 15.68 42.54 -5.22
N LYS A 335 15.21 43.49 -4.43
CA LYS A 335 15.42 43.48 -2.98
C LYS A 335 14.28 42.74 -2.32
N VAL A 336 14.58 41.74 -1.47
CA VAL A 336 13.57 40.99 -0.73
C VAL A 336 13.56 41.39 0.73
N THR A 337 12.47 41.94 1.20
CA THR A 337 12.29 42.31 2.61
C THR A 337 11.31 41.35 3.27
N PHE A 338 11.74 40.64 4.31
CA PHE A 338 10.86 39.81 5.14
C PHE A 338 10.36 40.64 6.30
N PHE A 339 9.09 41.01 6.24
CA PHE A 339 8.42 41.72 7.31
C PHE A 339 7.87 40.72 8.33
N ILE A 340 8.31 40.84 9.59
CA ILE A 340 7.97 39.90 10.65
C ILE A 340 7.08 40.60 11.66
N ASP A 341 5.85 40.17 11.79
CA ASP A 341 4.93 40.52 12.86
C ASP A 341 4.64 39.27 13.71
N PRO A 342 5.25 39.16 14.91
CA PRO A 342 5.05 37.99 15.74
C PRO A 342 3.66 37.90 16.37
N GLY A 343 2.92 39.02 16.43
CA GLY A 343 1.70 39.09 17.22
C GLY A 343 1.95 38.86 18.71
N LYS A 344 0.99 38.24 19.41
CA LYS A 344 1.11 37.92 20.83
C LYS A 344 1.47 36.46 21.06
N ARG A 345 2.21 36.20 22.14
CA ARG A 345 2.50 34.83 22.58
C ARG A 345 1.24 34.20 23.15
N ALA A 346 0.86 33.02 22.63
CA ALA A 346 -0.34 32.30 22.98
C ALA A 346 -0.08 31.11 23.90
N TYR A 347 -1.04 30.85 24.78
CA TYR A 347 -1.07 29.70 25.69
C TYR A 347 -2.33 28.87 25.41
N VAL A 348 -2.18 27.55 25.32
CA VAL A 348 -3.32 26.67 25.08
C VAL A 348 -4.15 26.54 26.34
N ARG A 349 -5.38 27.06 26.28
CA ARG A 349 -6.32 26.93 27.40
C ARG A 349 -6.93 25.53 27.45
N ARG A 350 -7.40 25.04 26.30
CA ARG A 350 -8.12 23.79 26.21
C ARG A 350 -7.90 23.12 24.87
N ILE A 351 -7.88 21.79 24.86
CA ILE A 351 -7.86 20.96 23.65
C ILE A 351 -9.20 20.24 23.57
N ASN A 352 -9.95 20.53 22.52
CA ASN A 352 -11.27 19.97 22.27
C ASN A 352 -11.21 18.97 21.10
N PHE A 353 -12.08 17.96 21.16
CA PHE A 353 -12.25 16.99 20.08
C PHE A 353 -13.70 16.99 19.61
N ARG A 354 -13.91 16.91 18.28
CA ARG A 354 -15.21 16.77 17.65
C ARG A 354 -15.20 15.67 16.59
N GLY A 355 -16.37 15.03 16.43
CA GLY A 355 -16.56 14.01 15.41
C GLY A 355 -16.20 12.58 15.85
N ASN A 356 -15.60 12.39 17.02
CA ASN A 356 -15.27 11.09 17.60
C ASN A 356 -16.51 10.46 18.27
N THR A 357 -17.39 9.89 17.46
CA THR A 357 -18.66 9.30 17.93
C THR A 357 -18.51 7.88 18.47
N ARG A 358 -17.51 7.15 18.00
CA ARG A 358 -17.17 5.77 18.40
C ARG A 358 -15.91 5.71 19.25
N THR A 359 -14.89 6.49 18.89
CA THR A 359 -13.61 6.52 19.57
C THR A 359 -13.69 7.36 20.83
N SER A 360 -13.23 6.81 21.96
CA SER A 360 -13.23 7.54 23.23
C SER A 360 -12.26 8.72 23.20
N ASP A 361 -12.59 9.77 23.95
CA ASP A 361 -11.79 10.99 24.09
C ASP A 361 -10.36 10.68 24.57
N ASP A 362 -10.22 9.72 25.48
CA ASP A 362 -8.93 9.30 26.03
C ASP A 362 -7.97 8.79 24.93
N VAL A 363 -8.50 8.15 23.89
CA VAL A 363 -7.70 7.67 22.76
C VAL A 363 -7.10 8.83 21.96
N LEU A 364 -7.85 9.91 21.75
CA LEU A 364 -7.36 11.09 21.07
C LEU A 364 -6.40 11.87 21.98
N ARG A 365 -6.78 12.04 23.25
CA ARG A 365 -6.05 12.87 24.22
C ARG A 365 -4.65 12.35 24.50
N ARG A 366 -4.45 11.02 24.58
CA ARG A 366 -3.13 10.41 24.77
C ARG A 366 -2.16 10.60 23.60
N GLU A 367 -2.68 10.90 22.41
CA GLU A 367 -1.86 11.20 21.24
C GLU A 367 -1.38 12.66 21.19
N MET A 368 -1.88 13.52 22.06
CA MET A 368 -1.49 14.94 22.08
C MET A 368 -0.04 15.13 22.55
N ARG A 369 0.65 16.00 21.84
CA ARG A 369 1.99 16.47 22.19
C ARG A 369 1.97 17.91 22.69
N GLN A 370 0.96 18.68 22.26
CA GLN A 370 0.64 19.96 22.87
C GLN A 370 -0.13 19.70 24.16
N MET A 371 0.27 20.36 25.24
CA MET A 371 -0.41 20.27 26.53
C MET A 371 -1.28 21.50 26.77
N GLU A 372 -2.39 21.31 27.48
CA GLU A 372 -3.20 22.41 28.04
C GLU A 372 -2.39 23.20 29.09
N SER A 373 -2.65 24.46 29.22
CA SER A 373 -1.92 25.39 30.08
C SER A 373 -0.46 25.62 29.76
N ALA A 374 0.04 25.08 28.67
CA ALA A 374 1.40 25.30 28.17
C ALA A 374 1.42 26.33 27.05
N SER A 375 2.60 26.91 26.82
CA SER A 375 2.84 27.75 25.63
C SER A 375 2.47 26.95 24.37
N ALA A 376 1.72 27.57 23.48
CA ALA A 376 1.37 26.96 22.20
C ALA A 376 2.63 26.70 21.38
N SER A 377 2.60 25.62 20.63
CA SER A 377 3.67 25.29 19.67
C SER A 377 3.05 24.72 18.41
N SER A 378 3.19 25.41 17.30
CA SER A 378 2.67 24.98 16.01
C SER A 378 3.17 23.59 15.61
N ALA A 379 4.44 23.28 15.91
CA ALA A 379 5.00 21.95 15.67
C ALA A 379 4.34 20.87 16.52
N ARG A 380 4.08 21.12 17.81
CA ARG A 380 3.43 20.13 18.69
C ARG A 380 1.95 19.94 18.33
N ILE A 381 1.26 21.01 17.92
CA ILE A 381 -0.13 20.94 17.44
C ILE A 381 -0.20 20.11 16.19
N GLU A 382 0.67 20.37 15.19
CA GLU A 382 0.73 19.60 13.97
C GLU A 382 1.19 18.16 14.20
N GLN A 383 2.16 17.95 15.07
CA GLN A 383 2.59 16.60 15.45
C GLN A 383 1.44 15.79 16.08
N SER A 384 0.61 16.42 16.89
CA SER A 384 -0.57 15.78 17.47
C SER A 384 -1.57 15.38 16.38
N LYS A 385 -1.81 16.24 15.39
CA LYS A 385 -2.63 15.93 14.21
C LYS A 385 -2.09 14.72 13.46
N VAL A 386 -0.80 14.73 13.08
CA VAL A 386 -0.14 13.61 12.38
C VAL A 386 -0.23 12.30 13.17
N ARG A 387 -0.18 12.36 14.51
CA ARG A 387 -0.35 11.18 15.37
C ARG A 387 -1.77 10.65 15.31
N LEU A 388 -2.79 11.50 15.33
CA LEU A 388 -4.18 11.08 15.13
C LEU A 388 -4.39 10.45 13.76
N GLU A 389 -3.85 11.03 12.70
CA GLU A 389 -3.90 10.48 11.34
C GLU A 389 -3.26 9.09 11.25
N ARG A 390 -2.14 8.88 11.95
CA ARG A 390 -1.42 7.59 11.99
C ARG A 390 -2.18 6.47 12.69
N LEU A 391 -3.17 6.77 13.52
CA LEU A 391 -3.99 5.74 14.14
C LEU A 391 -4.80 4.94 13.12
N GLY A 392 -5.11 5.54 11.96
CA GLY A 392 -5.92 4.90 10.92
C GLY A 392 -7.41 4.79 11.27
N TYR A 393 -7.86 5.44 12.35
CA TYR A 393 -9.27 5.46 12.77
C TYR A 393 -10.06 6.58 12.11
N PHE A 394 -9.37 7.55 11.54
CA PHE A 394 -9.91 8.76 10.97
C PHE A 394 -9.56 8.87 9.49
N LYS A 395 -10.55 9.21 8.68
CA LYS A 395 -10.39 9.51 7.26
C LYS A 395 -9.73 10.88 7.06
N GLU A 396 -10.12 11.82 7.91
CA GLU A 396 -9.62 13.19 7.90
C GLU A 396 -9.47 13.69 9.33
N VAL A 397 -8.42 14.46 9.59
CA VAL A 397 -8.17 15.16 10.84
C VAL A 397 -7.86 16.61 10.52
N GLN A 398 -8.73 17.51 10.96
CA GLN A 398 -8.52 18.95 10.85
C GLN A 398 -8.16 19.51 12.22
N VAL A 399 -7.33 20.53 12.26
CA VAL A 399 -7.00 21.25 13.49
C VAL A 399 -7.18 22.74 13.27
N GLU A 400 -7.90 23.37 14.18
CA GLU A 400 -8.13 24.80 14.20
C GLU A 400 -7.70 25.38 15.55
N THR A 401 -7.10 26.56 15.49
CA THR A 401 -6.73 27.33 16.68
C THR A 401 -7.56 28.60 16.70
N SER A 402 -8.27 28.85 17.80
CA SER A 402 -9.13 30.03 17.97
C SER A 402 -8.74 30.83 19.21
N GLU A 403 -8.72 32.11 19.07
CA GLU A 403 -8.56 33.01 20.23
C GLU A 403 -9.71 32.89 21.20
N VAL A 404 -9.42 32.93 22.50
CA VAL A 404 -10.44 32.90 23.54
C VAL A 404 -11.00 34.31 23.78
N PRO A 405 -12.31 34.57 23.56
CA PRO A 405 -12.90 35.87 23.76
C PRO A 405 -12.64 36.41 25.17
N GLY A 406 -12.19 37.66 25.25
CA GLY A 406 -11.91 38.32 26.53
C GLY A 406 -10.52 38.02 27.13
N THR A 407 -9.70 37.24 26.49
CA THR A 407 -8.29 37.06 26.83
C THR A 407 -7.41 37.54 25.69
N SER A 408 -6.15 37.90 25.99
CA SER A 408 -5.23 38.45 24.99
C SER A 408 -4.14 37.47 24.57
N ASP A 409 -4.05 36.33 25.26
CA ASP A 409 -2.93 35.39 25.18
C ASP A 409 -3.36 33.92 25.29
N GLN A 410 -4.67 33.66 25.27
CA GLN A 410 -5.17 32.28 25.34
C GLN A 410 -5.81 31.85 24.03
N ILE A 411 -5.54 30.61 23.67
CA ILE A 411 -6.14 29.92 22.51
C ILE A 411 -6.77 28.61 22.92
N ASP A 412 -7.82 28.22 22.23
CA ASP A 412 -8.37 26.89 22.24
C ASP A 412 -7.90 26.17 20.96
N VAL A 413 -7.53 24.91 21.10
CA VAL A 413 -7.17 24.04 19.97
C VAL A 413 -8.29 23.03 19.78
N GLU A 414 -8.88 22.99 18.60
CA GLU A 414 -9.96 22.06 18.27
C GLU A 414 -9.49 21.08 17.19
N TYR A 415 -9.57 19.78 17.48
CA TYR A 415 -9.36 18.72 16.50
C TYR A 415 -10.71 18.18 16.07
N THR A 416 -11.05 18.38 14.80
CA THR A 416 -12.23 17.80 14.17
C THR A 416 -11.82 16.58 13.39
N VAL A 417 -12.43 15.43 13.71
CA VAL A 417 -12.12 14.14 13.08
C VAL A 417 -13.32 13.59 12.32
N GLU A 418 -13.09 13.00 11.16
CA GLU A 418 -14.08 12.18 10.45
C GLU A 418 -13.70 10.72 10.64
N GLU A 419 -14.50 9.96 11.40
CA GLU A 419 -14.22 8.54 11.66
C GLU A 419 -14.42 7.68 10.43
N GLN A 420 -13.55 6.69 10.25
CA GLN A 420 -13.69 5.63 9.26
C GLN A 420 -13.76 4.25 9.92
N PRO A 421 -14.24 3.23 9.23
CA PRO A 421 -14.18 1.87 9.74
C PRO A 421 -12.74 1.49 10.10
N SER A 422 -12.49 1.12 11.36
CA SER A 422 -11.19 0.68 11.87
C SER A 422 -10.98 -0.82 11.71
N GLY A 423 -12.05 -1.55 11.40
CA GLY A 423 -12.04 -2.97 11.12
C GLY A 423 -11.73 -3.26 9.65
N THR A 424 -10.90 -4.26 9.43
CA THR A 424 -10.59 -4.78 8.10
C THR A 424 -10.87 -6.28 8.03
N ILE A 425 -11.51 -6.70 6.95
CA ILE A 425 -11.64 -8.10 6.58
C ILE A 425 -10.94 -8.25 5.25
N GLY A 426 -9.91 -9.09 5.23
CA GLY A 426 -9.09 -9.28 4.05
C GLY A 426 -8.98 -10.73 3.64
N GLY A 427 -8.91 -10.97 2.33
CA GLY A 427 -8.47 -12.22 1.74
C GLY A 427 -7.21 -11.96 0.93
N THR A 428 -6.23 -12.84 1.03
CA THR A 428 -4.98 -12.75 0.27
C THR A 428 -4.86 -13.99 -0.62
N VAL A 429 -4.57 -13.76 -1.89
CA VAL A 429 -4.15 -14.80 -2.82
C VAL A 429 -2.83 -14.34 -3.41
N GLY A 430 -1.81 -15.16 -3.28
CA GLY A 430 -0.48 -14.86 -3.79
C GLY A 430 0.23 -16.11 -4.28
N TYR A 431 1.33 -15.93 -4.98
CA TYR A 431 2.25 -16.99 -5.36
C TYR A 431 3.65 -16.58 -4.93
N ALA A 432 4.33 -17.45 -4.22
CA ALA A 432 5.72 -17.26 -3.85
C ALA A 432 6.53 -18.47 -4.27
N GLN A 433 7.71 -18.21 -4.83
CA GLN A 433 8.63 -19.25 -5.22
C GLN A 433 9.02 -20.12 -4.01
N GLY A 434 9.03 -21.45 -4.18
CA GLY A 434 9.24 -22.41 -3.10
C GLY A 434 8.01 -22.65 -2.21
N SER A 435 7.19 -21.66 -1.91
CA SER A 435 5.97 -21.85 -1.10
C SER A 435 4.70 -22.09 -1.91
N GLY A 436 4.79 -21.92 -3.25
CA GLY A 436 3.66 -22.12 -4.16
C GLY A 436 2.53 -21.11 -3.96
N LEU A 437 1.30 -21.55 -4.10
CA LEU A 437 0.10 -20.75 -3.88
C LEU A 437 -0.06 -20.45 -2.39
N VAL A 438 -0.19 -19.18 -2.06
CA VAL A 438 -0.46 -18.69 -0.69
C VAL A 438 -1.88 -18.17 -0.62
N LEU A 439 -2.66 -18.71 0.30
CA LEU A 439 -4.02 -18.25 0.60
C LEU A 439 -4.07 -17.71 2.01
N GLY A 440 -4.70 -16.56 2.20
CA GLY A 440 -4.83 -15.96 3.51
C GLY A 440 -6.22 -15.38 3.73
N ALA A 441 -6.63 -15.37 4.98
CA ALA A 441 -7.82 -14.65 5.45
C ALA A 441 -7.48 -13.97 6.77
N ASN A 442 -7.86 -12.72 6.91
CA ASN A 442 -7.66 -11.99 8.15
C ASN A 442 -8.87 -11.13 8.50
N VAL A 443 -9.12 -11.04 9.79
CA VAL A 443 -10.06 -10.09 10.38
C VAL A 443 -9.30 -9.34 11.45
N GLN A 444 -9.28 -8.02 11.35
CA GLN A 444 -8.60 -7.17 12.32
C GLN A 444 -9.46 -5.95 12.65
N GLU A 445 -9.60 -5.65 13.92
CA GLU A 445 -10.21 -4.43 14.43
C GLU A 445 -9.17 -3.65 15.23
N ASN A 446 -8.80 -2.46 14.74
CA ASN A 446 -7.73 -1.66 15.35
C ASN A 446 -8.22 -0.73 16.47
N ASN A 447 -9.52 -0.53 16.55
CA ASN A 447 -10.16 0.33 17.56
C ASN A 447 -11.32 -0.41 18.25
N TRP A 448 -11.00 -1.55 18.86
CA TRP A 448 -11.99 -2.42 19.50
C TRP A 448 -12.82 -1.65 20.52
N LEU A 449 -14.13 -1.58 20.25
CA LEU A 449 -15.11 -0.85 21.08
C LEU A 449 -14.72 0.64 21.35
N GLY A 450 -14.00 1.27 20.44
CA GLY A 450 -13.59 2.67 20.59
C GLY A 450 -12.47 2.92 21.60
N THR A 451 -11.82 1.88 22.10
CA THR A 451 -10.79 1.98 23.15
C THR A 451 -9.37 2.13 22.61
N GLY A 452 -9.20 2.12 21.30
CA GLY A 452 -7.91 2.14 20.64
C GLY A 452 -7.08 0.87 20.84
N LYS A 453 -7.71 -0.23 21.26
CA LYS A 453 -7.11 -1.55 21.38
C LYS A 453 -7.32 -2.30 20.07
N SER A 454 -6.37 -3.17 19.73
CA SER A 454 -6.42 -3.95 18.51
C SER A 454 -6.69 -5.42 18.81
N VAL A 455 -7.59 -6.03 18.07
CA VAL A 455 -7.90 -7.45 18.10
C VAL A 455 -7.80 -7.99 16.68
N GLY A 456 -7.07 -9.06 16.49
CA GLY A 456 -6.87 -9.64 15.18
C GLY A 456 -6.92 -11.16 15.20
N PHE A 457 -7.42 -11.73 14.10
CA PHE A 457 -7.33 -13.14 13.78
C PHE A 457 -6.90 -13.29 12.33
N ALA A 458 -5.91 -14.12 12.08
CA ALA A 458 -5.40 -14.37 10.74
C ALA A 458 -5.13 -15.86 10.55
N VAL A 459 -5.44 -16.35 9.36
CA VAL A 459 -5.05 -17.69 8.90
C VAL A 459 -4.39 -17.54 7.54
N ASN A 460 -3.20 -18.10 7.40
CA ASN A 460 -2.48 -18.15 6.12
C ASN A 460 -2.06 -19.60 5.87
N THR A 461 -2.23 -20.07 4.65
CA THR A 461 -1.82 -21.40 4.25
C THR A 461 -1.09 -21.37 2.91
N SER A 462 -0.06 -22.21 2.80
CA SER A 462 0.71 -22.47 1.58
C SER A 462 1.17 -23.92 1.63
N LYS A 463 1.90 -24.37 0.62
CA LYS A 463 2.53 -25.69 0.68
C LYS A 463 3.50 -25.81 1.85
N TYR A 464 4.31 -24.76 2.06
CA TYR A 464 5.31 -24.73 3.12
C TYR A 464 4.73 -24.61 4.52
N GLN A 465 3.68 -23.81 4.72
CA GLN A 465 3.20 -23.52 6.07
C GLN A 465 1.70 -23.24 6.14
N THR A 466 1.13 -23.60 7.28
CA THR A 466 -0.19 -23.12 7.71
C THR A 466 -0.03 -22.43 9.05
N VAL A 467 -0.49 -21.19 9.17
CA VAL A 467 -0.40 -20.38 10.40
C VAL A 467 -1.77 -19.85 10.74
N ALA A 468 -2.23 -20.10 11.94
CA ALA A 468 -3.39 -19.44 12.53
C ALA A 468 -2.93 -18.63 13.75
N ASN A 469 -3.26 -17.35 13.79
CA ASN A 469 -2.82 -16.46 14.87
C ASN A 469 -3.97 -15.59 15.37
N PHE A 470 -4.16 -15.55 16.68
CA PHE A 470 -4.99 -14.58 17.38
C PHE A 470 -4.11 -13.59 18.11
N SER A 471 -4.40 -12.31 17.99
CA SER A 471 -3.65 -11.24 18.62
C SER A 471 -4.56 -10.19 19.27
N TYR A 472 -4.15 -9.74 20.44
CA TYR A 472 -4.73 -8.60 21.15
C TYR A 472 -3.61 -7.65 21.55
N THR A 473 -3.78 -6.35 21.31
CA THR A 473 -2.80 -5.33 21.68
C THR A 473 -3.46 -4.11 22.30
N ASP A 474 -2.99 -3.74 23.47
CA ASP A 474 -3.30 -2.48 24.14
C ASP A 474 -2.08 -1.55 23.99
N PRO A 475 -2.13 -0.52 23.13
CA PRO A 475 -0.97 0.35 22.88
C PRO A 475 -0.62 1.27 24.04
N TYR A 476 -1.55 1.47 24.98
CA TYR A 476 -1.37 2.31 26.17
C TYR A 476 -1.84 1.57 27.43
N PHE A 477 -1.19 0.44 27.71
CA PHE A 477 -1.42 -0.29 28.97
C PHE A 477 -1.08 0.57 30.19
N THR A 478 -0.05 1.41 30.07
CA THR A 478 0.27 2.45 31.06
C THR A 478 0.14 3.84 30.42
N PRO A 479 -0.12 4.88 31.24
CA PRO A 479 -0.19 6.27 30.75
C PRO A 479 1.08 6.73 30.01
N ASP A 480 2.24 6.20 30.36
CA ASP A 480 3.53 6.53 29.75
C ASP A 480 3.73 5.87 28.36
N GLY A 481 2.72 5.15 27.86
CA GLY A 481 2.74 4.56 26.52
C GLY A 481 3.42 3.20 26.42
N VAL A 482 3.54 2.46 27.52
CA VAL A 482 3.90 1.04 27.49
C VAL A 482 2.75 0.28 26.83
N SER A 483 3.01 -0.38 25.71
CA SER A 483 2.05 -1.30 25.11
C SER A 483 2.12 -2.68 25.72
N ARG A 484 0.98 -3.39 25.74
CA ARG A 484 0.88 -4.80 26.14
C ARG A 484 0.14 -5.57 25.06
N GLY A 485 0.71 -6.67 24.62
CA GLY A 485 0.10 -7.59 23.67
C GLY A 485 -0.06 -8.99 24.23
N PHE A 486 -1.05 -9.71 23.71
CA PHE A 486 -1.22 -11.15 23.90
C PHE A 486 -1.36 -11.79 22.53
N ASN A 487 -0.69 -12.89 22.31
CA ASN A 487 -0.87 -13.68 21.11
C ASN A 487 -1.02 -15.16 21.45
N VAL A 488 -1.81 -15.84 20.63
CA VAL A 488 -1.93 -17.30 20.64
C VAL A 488 -1.87 -17.74 19.19
N PHE A 489 -1.04 -18.73 18.90
CA PHE A 489 -0.88 -19.20 17.54
C PHE A 489 -0.75 -20.71 17.44
N TYR A 490 -1.09 -21.22 16.28
CA TYR A 490 -0.81 -22.56 15.80
C TYR A 490 -0.13 -22.45 14.45
N GLN A 491 0.91 -23.21 14.26
CA GLN A 491 1.68 -23.19 13.03
C GLN A 491 2.19 -24.58 12.70
N THR A 492 1.95 -25.02 11.46
CA THR A 492 2.58 -26.18 10.84
C THR A 492 3.53 -25.70 9.75
N ARG A 493 4.72 -26.25 9.68
CA ARG A 493 5.69 -26.01 8.64
C ARG A 493 6.22 -27.33 8.06
N ASP A 494 6.31 -27.37 6.74
CA ASP A 494 6.98 -28.44 5.99
C ASP A 494 8.25 -27.88 5.34
N TYR A 495 9.37 -28.21 5.92
CA TYR A 495 10.65 -27.65 5.48
C TYR A 495 11.14 -28.25 4.17
N SER A 496 10.69 -29.44 3.78
CA SER A 496 11.03 -30.07 2.49
C SER A 496 10.54 -29.24 1.30
N GLU A 497 9.49 -28.44 1.47
CA GLU A 497 8.93 -27.59 0.41
C GLU A 497 9.74 -26.29 0.15
N ILE A 498 10.79 -26.04 0.92
CA ILE A 498 11.61 -24.82 0.83
C ILE A 498 13.12 -25.11 0.74
N ASN A 499 13.47 -26.25 0.20
CA ASN A 499 14.87 -26.70 0.06
C ASN A 499 15.60 -26.75 1.41
N VAL A 500 15.03 -27.40 2.39
CA VAL A 500 15.64 -27.69 3.67
C VAL A 500 15.46 -29.17 3.95
N ALA A 501 16.25 -29.72 4.85
CA ALA A 501 16.14 -31.11 5.28
C ALA A 501 14.70 -31.53 5.57
N SER A 502 14.35 -32.77 5.20
CA SER A 502 12.97 -33.27 5.22
C SER A 502 12.47 -33.51 6.63
N TYR A 503 11.76 -32.52 7.18
CA TYR A 503 10.98 -32.63 8.43
C TYR A 503 9.82 -31.65 8.44
N THR A 504 8.83 -31.92 9.26
CA THR A 504 7.73 -31.02 9.54
C THR A 504 7.70 -30.64 10.99
N THR A 505 7.22 -29.44 11.28
CA THR A 505 7.03 -28.97 12.66
C THR A 505 5.61 -28.51 12.88
N ASP A 506 5.03 -28.97 13.99
CA ASP A 506 3.77 -28.47 14.53
C ASP A 506 4.05 -27.68 15.79
N THR A 507 3.69 -26.41 15.79
CA THR A 507 3.97 -25.51 16.92
C THR A 507 2.68 -24.82 17.35
N TYR A 508 2.37 -24.87 18.62
CA TYR A 508 1.36 -24.00 19.21
C TYR A 508 1.95 -23.27 20.41
N GLY A 509 1.50 -22.03 20.58
CA GLY A 509 2.10 -21.22 21.62
C GLY A 509 1.26 -20.02 22.01
N ALA A 510 1.69 -19.41 23.10
CA ALA A 510 1.11 -18.18 23.61
C ALA A 510 2.22 -17.24 24.10
N GLY A 511 2.01 -15.93 23.92
CA GLY A 511 2.99 -14.95 24.34
C GLY A 511 2.36 -13.69 24.92
N ILE A 512 3.14 -13.03 25.78
CA ILE A 512 2.84 -11.70 26.31
C ILE A 512 3.98 -10.77 25.91
N SER A 513 3.63 -9.71 25.22
CA SER A 513 4.60 -8.72 24.77
C SER A 513 4.38 -7.37 25.43
N PHE A 514 5.48 -6.69 25.71
CA PHE A 514 5.52 -5.31 26.20
C PHE A 514 6.38 -4.49 25.25
N GLY A 515 5.91 -3.29 24.92
CA GLY A 515 6.67 -2.37 24.07
C GLY A 515 6.68 -0.98 24.67
N TYR A 516 7.85 -0.32 24.63
CA TYR A 516 8.01 1.05 25.10
C TYR A 516 8.65 1.92 24.04
N PRO A 517 8.00 3.01 23.62
CA PRO A 517 8.58 3.99 22.70
C PRO A 517 9.58 4.88 23.47
N ILE A 518 10.87 4.68 23.25
CA ILE A 518 11.92 5.56 23.80
C ILE A 518 11.85 6.95 23.19
N SER A 519 11.51 7.01 21.90
CA SER A 519 11.34 8.25 21.15
C SER A 519 10.35 8.02 20.00
N GLU A 520 10.00 9.07 19.23
CA GLU A 520 9.14 8.96 18.04
C GLU A 520 9.70 8.02 16.95
N ILE A 521 11.00 7.76 16.98
CA ILE A 521 11.69 6.95 15.97
C ILE A 521 12.29 5.66 16.53
N SER A 522 12.26 5.43 17.84
CA SER A 522 12.87 4.25 18.48
C SER A 522 11.99 3.61 19.52
N ARG A 523 12.01 2.27 19.57
CA ARG A 523 11.22 1.44 20.47
C ARG A 523 12.03 0.28 21.00
N VAL A 524 11.79 -0.09 22.25
CA VAL A 524 12.22 -1.38 22.84
C VAL A 524 11.01 -2.28 23.03
N GLY A 525 11.24 -3.58 22.96
CA GLY A 525 10.21 -4.60 23.20
C GLY A 525 10.77 -5.72 24.07
N LEU A 526 9.89 -6.31 24.85
CA LEU A 526 10.13 -7.52 25.63
C LEU A 526 8.97 -8.48 25.36
N ASN A 527 9.28 -9.72 25.02
CA ASN A 527 8.27 -10.77 24.85
C ASN A 527 8.62 -11.95 25.73
N VAL A 528 7.63 -12.48 26.40
CA VAL A 528 7.70 -13.74 27.15
C VAL A 528 6.74 -14.70 26.48
N GLY A 529 7.23 -15.83 26.05
CA GLY A 529 6.48 -16.82 25.28
C GLY A 529 6.59 -18.21 25.84
N TYR A 530 5.60 -19.01 25.57
CA TYR A 530 5.60 -20.46 25.73
C TYR A 530 5.21 -21.06 24.36
N ASN A 531 6.00 -22.02 23.92
CA ASN A 531 5.77 -22.77 22.68
C ASN A 531 5.91 -24.26 23.01
N HIS A 532 4.97 -25.03 22.50
CA HIS A 532 5.10 -26.47 22.37
C HIS A 532 5.38 -26.79 20.91
N LEU A 533 6.48 -27.47 20.67
CA LEU A 533 6.97 -27.82 19.34
C LEU A 533 7.01 -29.33 19.21
N SER A 534 6.34 -29.88 18.21
CA SER A 534 6.43 -31.29 17.80
C SER A 534 7.09 -31.39 16.44
N ILE A 535 8.07 -32.29 16.32
CA ILE A 535 8.83 -32.50 15.10
C ILE A 535 8.50 -33.88 14.54
N ASN A 536 8.02 -33.90 13.28
CA ASN A 536 7.79 -35.14 12.56
C ASN A 536 8.85 -35.29 11.47
N THR A 537 9.64 -36.34 11.59
CA THR A 537 10.61 -36.70 10.56
C THR A 537 10.02 -37.74 9.62
N GLY A 538 10.14 -37.49 8.32
CA GLY A 538 9.85 -38.50 7.32
C GLY A 538 10.95 -39.56 7.23
N PRO A 539 10.80 -40.54 6.33
CA PRO A 539 11.81 -41.55 6.09
C PRO A 539 13.13 -40.96 5.52
N TYR A 540 13.12 -39.70 5.10
CA TYR A 540 14.21 -39.03 4.40
C TYR A 540 14.87 -37.94 5.28
N ALA A 541 14.74 -38.00 6.61
CA ALA A 541 15.41 -37.07 7.49
C ALA A 541 16.95 -37.20 7.36
N VAL A 542 17.64 -36.06 7.59
CA VAL A 542 19.11 -36.05 7.57
C VAL A 542 19.69 -36.60 8.86
N GLN A 543 20.96 -37.01 8.83
CA GLN A 543 21.64 -37.67 9.92
C GLN A 543 21.71 -36.88 11.22
N GLU A 544 21.87 -35.55 11.13
CA GLU A 544 21.91 -34.66 12.27
C GLU A 544 20.55 -34.56 12.98
N ILE A 545 19.46 -34.83 12.26
CA ILE A 545 18.11 -34.82 12.85
C ILE A 545 17.80 -36.19 13.47
N LYS A 546 17.98 -37.27 12.67
CA LYS A 546 17.72 -38.64 13.10
C LYS A 546 18.76 -39.57 12.52
N ALA A 547 19.59 -40.15 13.34
CA ALA A 547 20.60 -41.06 12.87
C ALA A 547 19.99 -42.32 12.27
N SER A 548 20.68 -42.89 11.27
CA SER A 548 20.35 -44.20 10.76
C SER A 548 20.77 -45.27 11.80
N PRO A 549 19.97 -46.30 12.01
CA PRO A 549 20.34 -47.41 12.90
C PRO A 549 21.59 -48.22 12.44
N VAL A 550 22.07 -47.92 11.20
CA VAL A 550 23.26 -48.56 10.68
C VAL A 550 24.36 -47.56 10.37
N PRO A 551 25.48 -47.55 11.07
CA PRO A 551 26.59 -46.69 10.74
C PRO A 551 27.27 -47.14 9.44
N PHE A 552 27.33 -46.22 8.45
CA PHE A 552 28.06 -46.41 7.21
C PHE A 552 29.18 -45.36 7.08
N PRO A 553 30.40 -45.77 6.67
CA PRO A 553 31.40 -44.81 6.23
C PRO A 553 30.97 -44.11 4.95
N SER A 554 31.42 -42.89 4.72
CA SER A 554 31.11 -42.17 3.47
C SER A 554 31.62 -42.94 2.25
N ILE A 555 30.87 -42.93 1.16
CA ILE A 555 31.21 -43.64 -0.09
C ILE A 555 32.60 -43.24 -0.61
N ASP A 556 32.99 -42.02 -0.46
CA ASP A 556 34.27 -41.46 -0.92
C ASP A 556 35.49 -42.06 -0.23
N THR A 557 35.31 -42.69 0.94
CA THR A 557 36.39 -43.38 1.67
C THR A 557 36.49 -44.89 1.34
N MET A 558 35.49 -45.45 0.67
CA MET A 558 35.40 -46.90 0.47
C MET A 558 35.90 -47.43 -0.90
N ILE A 559 35.90 -46.61 -1.94
CA ILE A 559 36.32 -47.04 -3.29
C ILE A 559 37.18 -45.94 -3.92
N SER A 560 38.45 -46.20 -4.12
CA SER A 560 39.34 -45.29 -4.85
C SER A 560 38.92 -45.26 -6.33
N SER A 561 39.24 -44.19 -7.06
CA SER A 561 38.99 -44.11 -8.50
C SER A 561 39.68 -45.26 -9.27
N ASP A 562 40.78 -45.78 -8.76
CA ASP A 562 41.52 -46.90 -9.36
C ASP A 562 40.78 -48.24 -9.12
N ASP A 563 40.14 -48.40 -7.97
CA ASP A 563 39.32 -49.56 -7.62
C ASP A 563 38.00 -49.56 -8.43
N LEU A 564 37.39 -48.38 -8.61
CA LEU A 564 36.21 -48.23 -9.46
C LEU A 564 36.49 -48.61 -10.92
N GLN A 565 37.65 -48.20 -11.44
CA GLN A 565 38.08 -48.59 -12.78
C GLN A 565 38.33 -50.10 -12.89
N ALA A 566 38.95 -50.70 -11.85
CA ALA A 566 39.17 -52.14 -11.81
C ALA A 566 37.86 -52.98 -11.77
N VAL A 567 36.84 -52.44 -11.06
CA VAL A 567 35.50 -53.07 -11.05
C VAL A 567 34.84 -52.95 -12.42
N THR A 568 34.96 -51.76 -13.08
CA THR A 568 34.43 -51.55 -14.42
C THR A 568 35.12 -52.52 -15.43
N ASP A 569 36.43 -52.59 -15.34
CA ASP A 569 37.21 -53.49 -16.22
C ASP A 569 36.87 -55.01 -15.99
N ALA A 570 36.51 -55.36 -14.74
CA ALA A 570 36.13 -56.77 -14.43
C ALA A 570 34.69 -57.09 -14.91
N LEU A 571 33.82 -56.09 -14.93
CA LEU A 571 32.45 -56.26 -15.43
C LEU A 571 32.39 -56.30 -16.97
N ASP A 572 33.33 -55.61 -17.64
CA ASP A 572 33.46 -55.63 -19.11
C ASP A 572 34.11 -56.91 -19.61
N ASN A 573 34.76 -57.69 -18.75
CA ASN A 573 35.36 -58.99 -19.10
C ASN A 573 34.45 -60.13 -18.61
N THR A 574 34.20 -61.07 -19.48
CA THR A 574 33.46 -62.33 -19.18
C THR A 574 34.35 -63.55 -19.32
N THR A 575 34.25 -64.41 -18.33
CA THR A 575 34.79 -65.75 -18.39
C THR A 575 33.69 -66.77 -18.65
N THR A 576 34.01 -67.85 -19.48
CA THR A 576 33.03 -68.89 -19.70
C THR A 576 33.13 -69.93 -18.59
N GLU A 577 32.03 -70.10 -17.83
CA GLU A 577 31.88 -71.21 -16.88
C GLU A 577 30.83 -72.22 -17.42
N ILE A 578 31.00 -73.48 -17.02
CA ILE A 578 30.05 -74.53 -17.35
C ILE A 578 28.96 -74.53 -16.28
N ASP A 579 27.72 -74.27 -16.66
CA ASP A 579 26.57 -74.37 -15.78
C ASP A 579 26.46 -75.81 -15.23
N PRO A 580 26.54 -75.99 -13.92
CA PRO A 580 26.54 -77.32 -13.31
C PRO A 580 25.23 -78.11 -13.50
N GLU A 581 24.11 -77.46 -13.80
CA GLU A 581 22.83 -78.13 -14.02
C GLU A 581 22.55 -78.44 -15.49
N THR A 582 23.01 -77.62 -16.42
CA THR A 582 22.71 -77.78 -17.86
C THR A 582 23.86 -78.31 -18.64
N GLY A 583 25.12 -78.13 -18.13
CA GLY A 583 26.33 -78.53 -18.80
C GLY A 583 26.71 -77.75 -20.06
N GLU A 584 26.03 -76.55 -20.21
CA GLU A 584 26.35 -75.58 -21.27
C GLU A 584 27.37 -74.56 -20.79
N GLU A 585 28.17 -74.02 -21.71
CA GLU A 585 29.07 -72.89 -21.43
C GLU A 585 28.22 -71.62 -21.33
N VAL A 586 28.27 -70.96 -20.18
CA VAL A 586 27.62 -69.66 -19.91
C VAL A 586 28.72 -68.62 -19.66
N GLU A 587 28.63 -67.48 -20.33
CA GLU A 587 29.50 -66.38 -20.05
C GLU A 587 29.07 -65.74 -18.72
N VAL A 588 29.98 -65.73 -17.75
CA VAL A 588 29.79 -65.01 -16.43
C VAL A 588 30.82 -63.87 -16.30
N PRO A 589 30.46 -62.78 -15.70
CA PRO A 589 31.40 -61.69 -15.45
C PRO A 589 32.63 -62.21 -14.65
N ASP A 590 33.80 -61.67 -14.93
CA ASP A 590 34.98 -61.95 -14.16
C ASP A 590 34.77 -61.66 -12.68
N PRO A 591 35.30 -62.47 -11.76
CA PRO A 591 35.18 -62.23 -10.34
C PRO A 591 35.78 -60.85 -10.00
N LEU A 592 35.04 -60.05 -9.22
CA LEU A 592 35.46 -58.72 -8.84
C LEU A 592 36.84 -58.72 -8.17
N PRO A 593 37.77 -57.86 -8.60
CA PRO A 593 39.11 -57.79 -8.07
C PRO A 593 39.27 -57.30 -6.67
N ILE A 594 38.15 -56.83 -6.03
CA ILE A 594 38.11 -56.25 -4.71
C ILE A 594 37.55 -57.32 -3.76
N ASP A 595 38.31 -57.61 -2.73
CA ASP A 595 37.84 -58.38 -1.60
C ASP A 595 36.99 -57.51 -0.70
N LEU A 596 35.68 -57.52 -0.94
CA LEU A 596 34.69 -56.81 -0.13
C LEU A 596 34.52 -57.44 1.27
N SER A 597 35.24 -58.54 1.58
CA SER A 597 35.23 -59.17 2.89
C SER A 597 36.15 -58.53 3.93
N MET A 598 36.74 -57.38 3.63
CA MET A 598 37.46 -56.60 4.63
C MET A 598 36.52 -56.25 5.78
N PRO A 599 36.89 -56.68 7.03
CA PRO A 599 36.19 -56.21 8.17
C PRO A 599 36.28 -54.68 8.15
N VAL A 600 35.15 -54.04 8.14
CA VAL A 600 35.10 -52.59 8.32
C VAL A 600 35.77 -52.31 9.63
N ASP A 601 36.86 -51.53 9.63
CA ASP A 601 37.56 -51.14 10.87
C ASP A 601 36.52 -50.48 11.79
N ASP A 602 36.29 -51.14 12.93
CA ASP A 602 35.37 -50.63 13.95
C ASP A 602 35.68 -49.14 14.36
N SER A 603 36.92 -48.69 14.10
CA SER A 603 37.30 -47.28 14.28
C SER A 603 36.73 -46.32 13.24
N LEU A 604 36.24 -46.81 12.10
CA LEU A 604 35.56 -46.05 11.06
C LEU A 604 34.03 -46.06 11.22
N LEU A 605 33.54 -46.95 12.08
CA LEU A 605 32.13 -47.01 12.46
C LEU A 605 31.93 -45.97 13.59
N ASN A 606 31.44 -44.78 13.23
CA ASN A 606 31.07 -43.84 14.25
C ASN A 606 29.73 -44.32 14.87
N THR A 607 29.87 -45.15 15.90
CA THR A 607 28.73 -45.67 16.70
C THR A 607 28.06 -44.60 17.56
N ASP A 608 28.60 -43.38 17.60
CA ASP A 608 28.14 -42.26 18.42
C ASP A 608 27.32 -41.23 17.62
N LEU A 609 27.00 -41.51 16.36
CA LEU A 609 26.10 -40.67 15.59
C LEU A 609 24.65 -40.83 16.11
N ASN A 610 24.32 -40.11 17.14
CA ASN A 610 22.95 -39.92 17.58
C ASN A 610 22.44 -38.63 16.93
N GLY A 611 21.34 -38.70 16.17
CA GLY A 611 20.65 -37.54 15.67
C GLY A 611 20.04 -36.73 16.81
N PHE A 612 19.74 -35.47 16.56
CA PHE A 612 19.17 -34.58 17.59
C PHE A 612 17.92 -35.19 18.24
N ILE A 613 17.02 -35.79 17.46
CA ILE A 613 15.78 -36.39 17.95
C ILE A 613 16.04 -37.67 18.76
N ASP A 614 17.07 -38.44 18.41
CA ASP A 614 17.41 -39.67 19.10
C ASP A 614 17.91 -39.38 20.55
N VAL A 615 18.49 -38.21 20.74
CA VAL A 615 19.00 -37.77 22.04
C VAL A 615 17.95 -36.99 22.85
N ASN A 616 17.22 -36.09 22.18
CA ASN A 616 16.40 -35.10 22.87
C ASN A 616 14.89 -35.40 22.75
N GLY A 617 14.47 -36.36 21.89
CA GLY A 617 13.07 -36.59 21.55
C GLY A 617 12.58 -35.65 20.46
N ASP A 618 11.28 -35.71 20.16
CA ASP A 618 10.60 -35.00 19.06
C ASP A 618 9.56 -33.97 19.53
N ASP A 619 9.29 -33.92 20.84
CA ASP A 619 8.35 -32.97 21.45
C ASP A 619 9.09 -32.08 22.50
N PHE A 620 8.90 -30.75 22.36
CA PHE A 620 9.63 -29.80 23.22
C PHE A 620 8.72 -28.71 23.77
N ASP A 621 8.82 -28.49 25.07
CA ASP A 621 8.22 -27.33 25.75
C ASP A 621 9.29 -26.24 25.92
N ILE A 622 9.09 -25.08 25.25
CA ILE A 622 10.09 -24.00 25.21
C ILE A 622 9.51 -22.74 25.87
N PHE A 623 10.16 -22.25 26.91
CA PHE A 623 9.89 -20.94 27.50
C PHE A 623 10.87 -19.92 26.92
N SER A 624 10.38 -18.90 26.23
CA SER A 624 11.23 -17.90 25.56
C SER A 624 11.11 -16.51 26.18
N LEU A 625 12.23 -15.80 26.21
CA LEU A 625 12.35 -14.39 26.56
C LEU A 625 13.02 -13.66 25.40
N THR A 626 12.29 -12.78 24.70
CA THR A 626 12.85 -12.03 23.59
C THR A 626 12.93 -10.54 23.91
N GLY A 627 14.14 -9.97 23.93
CA GLY A 627 14.38 -8.54 23.97
C GLY A 627 14.58 -7.98 22.57
N SER A 628 13.98 -6.83 22.26
CA SER A 628 14.13 -6.20 20.94
C SER A 628 14.34 -4.69 21.02
N TYR A 629 15.14 -4.15 20.11
CA TYR A 629 15.30 -2.73 19.87
C TYR A 629 15.08 -2.43 18.39
N ALA A 630 14.26 -1.44 18.09
CA ALA A 630 14.01 -0.99 16.72
C ALA A 630 14.10 0.53 16.63
N LYS A 631 14.76 1.02 15.57
CA LYS A 631 14.85 2.45 15.24
C LYS A 631 14.62 2.63 13.75
N SER A 632 13.79 3.61 13.37
CA SER A 632 13.52 3.92 11.97
C SER A 632 13.42 5.43 11.75
N THR A 633 14.19 5.92 10.77
CA THR A 633 14.18 7.31 10.28
C THR A 633 13.82 7.37 8.81
N LEU A 634 13.21 6.30 8.26
CA LEU A 634 12.81 6.22 6.86
C LEU A 634 11.77 7.28 6.53
N ASN A 635 11.93 7.94 5.38
CA ASN A 635 11.00 8.97 4.92
C ASN A 635 9.66 8.40 4.42
N ARG A 636 9.59 7.09 4.10
CA ARG A 636 8.38 6.38 3.64
C ARG A 636 8.42 4.94 4.12
N GLY A 637 7.24 4.34 4.31
CA GLY A 637 7.14 2.92 4.68
C GLY A 637 7.43 1.98 3.52
N ILE A 638 7.01 2.35 2.32
CA ILE A 638 7.23 1.61 1.06
C ILE A 638 8.02 2.51 0.12
N LEU A 639 8.96 1.92 -0.64
CA LEU A 639 9.84 2.62 -1.58
C LEU A 639 10.54 3.82 -0.95
N ALA A 640 11.18 3.59 0.21
CA ALA A 640 11.96 4.61 0.88
C ALA A 640 13.15 5.07 0.00
N THR A 641 13.46 6.36 0.08
CA THR A 641 14.59 6.96 -0.66
C THR A 641 15.61 7.61 0.26
N ARG A 642 15.29 7.76 1.54
CA ARG A 642 16.16 8.42 2.52
C ARG A 642 15.90 7.90 3.92
N GLY A 643 16.97 7.82 4.73
CA GLY A 643 16.90 7.44 6.13
C GLY A 643 17.46 6.05 6.40
N ALA A 644 17.32 5.59 7.60
CA ALA A 644 17.81 4.28 8.05
C ALA A 644 16.76 3.56 8.91
N SER A 645 16.77 2.24 8.86
CA SER A 645 16.03 1.39 9.78
C SER A 645 16.97 0.31 10.30
N GLN A 646 16.90 0.04 11.59
CA GLN A 646 17.68 -1.02 12.23
C GLN A 646 16.85 -1.70 13.30
N ARG A 647 17.04 -3.02 13.43
CA ARG A 647 16.42 -3.85 14.46
C ARG A 647 17.45 -4.81 15.01
N LEU A 648 17.47 -4.93 16.31
CA LEU A 648 18.22 -5.92 17.06
C LEU A 648 17.22 -6.76 17.85
N SER A 649 17.34 -8.08 17.82
CA SER A 649 16.53 -9.01 18.59
C SER A 649 17.45 -10.02 19.25
N LEU A 650 17.26 -10.24 20.54
CA LEU A 650 17.93 -11.25 21.31
C LEU A 650 16.88 -12.13 21.98
N GLU A 651 16.89 -13.39 21.67
CA GLU A 651 16.01 -14.41 22.20
C GLU A 651 16.80 -15.37 23.09
N PHE A 652 16.19 -15.76 24.20
CA PHE A 652 16.66 -16.81 25.08
C PHE A 652 15.55 -17.83 25.26
N ALA A 653 15.82 -19.10 25.01
CA ALA A 653 15.05 -20.21 25.52
C ALA A 653 15.53 -20.46 26.97
N LEU A 654 14.61 -20.33 27.89
CA LEU A 654 14.94 -20.24 29.33
C LEU A 654 15.05 -21.64 29.98
N PRO A 655 15.87 -21.79 30.99
CA PRO A 655 15.88 -22.97 31.86
C PRO A 655 14.48 -23.29 32.42
N GLY A 656 14.13 -24.57 32.43
CA GLY A 656 12.81 -25.06 32.84
C GLY A 656 11.89 -25.47 31.71
N GLY A 657 12.31 -25.25 30.47
CA GLY A 657 11.84 -25.95 29.26
C GLY A 657 12.79 -27.10 28.93
N ASP A 658 12.54 -27.77 27.80
CA ASP A 658 13.32 -28.91 27.34
C ASP A 658 14.61 -28.50 26.61
N LEU A 659 14.69 -27.25 26.13
CA LEU A 659 15.81 -26.73 25.37
C LEU A 659 16.27 -25.36 25.90
N GLU A 660 17.59 -25.17 25.91
CA GLU A 660 18.26 -23.98 26.38
C GLU A 660 19.18 -23.42 25.30
N TYR A 661 18.78 -22.31 24.65
CA TYR A 661 19.56 -21.67 23.57
C TYR A 661 19.37 -20.17 23.57
N TYR A 662 20.25 -19.46 22.89
CA TYR A 662 20.04 -18.04 22.58
C TYR A 662 20.25 -17.75 21.09
N LYS A 663 19.58 -16.69 20.61
CA LYS A 663 19.62 -16.29 19.21
C LYS A 663 19.63 -14.78 19.10
N LEU A 664 20.66 -14.23 18.48
CA LEU A 664 20.84 -12.81 18.23
C LEU A 664 20.67 -12.53 16.75
N ILE A 665 19.79 -11.61 16.39
CA ILE A 665 19.55 -11.18 15.00
C ILE A 665 19.65 -9.67 14.93
N TYR A 666 20.51 -9.18 14.03
CA TYR A 666 20.60 -7.77 13.67
C TYR A 666 20.24 -7.56 12.21
N THR A 667 19.30 -6.67 11.95
CA THR A 667 18.93 -6.25 10.59
C THR A 667 19.04 -4.75 10.47
N ALA A 668 19.65 -4.27 9.37
CA ALA A 668 19.74 -2.85 9.09
C ALA A 668 19.54 -2.57 7.61
N GLN A 669 18.95 -1.41 7.31
CA GLN A 669 18.88 -0.85 5.97
C GLN A 669 19.11 0.66 6.02
N TYR A 670 19.81 1.17 5.01
CA TYR A 670 20.17 2.57 4.90
C TYR A 670 19.93 3.06 3.48
N PHE A 671 19.22 4.17 3.34
CA PHE A 671 18.92 4.81 2.07
C PHE A 671 19.57 6.19 2.01
N ARG A 672 20.31 6.46 0.94
CA ARG A 672 20.96 7.75 0.70
C ARG A 672 20.75 8.17 -0.75
N PRO A 673 20.10 9.32 -1.02
CA PRO A 673 20.05 9.89 -2.35
C PRO A 673 21.49 10.23 -2.81
N LEU A 674 21.89 9.73 -3.97
CA LEU A 674 23.16 10.06 -4.62
C LEU A 674 22.99 11.26 -5.55
N THR A 675 21.89 11.27 -6.28
CA THR A 675 21.42 12.35 -7.13
C THR A 675 19.92 12.57 -6.92
N ARG A 676 19.28 13.39 -7.74
CA ARG A 676 17.81 13.54 -7.71
C ARG A 676 17.10 12.23 -8.04
N ASP A 677 17.70 11.41 -8.91
CA ASP A 677 17.09 10.22 -9.50
C ASP A 677 17.71 8.90 -9.01
N LEU A 678 18.92 8.96 -8.42
CA LEU A 678 19.63 7.78 -7.95
C LEU A 678 19.65 7.70 -6.43
N THR A 679 19.28 6.53 -5.89
CA THR A 679 19.33 6.27 -4.44
C THR A 679 20.17 5.02 -4.17
N LEU A 680 21.14 5.14 -3.27
CA LEU A 680 21.88 4.01 -2.73
C LEU A 680 21.07 3.40 -1.59
N ARG A 681 20.85 2.09 -1.64
CA ARG A 681 20.33 1.27 -0.55
C ARG A 681 21.40 0.29 -0.09
N LEU A 682 21.68 0.26 1.19
CA LEU A 682 22.50 -0.76 1.82
C LEU A 682 21.63 -1.57 2.76
N ARG A 683 21.76 -2.88 2.74
CA ARG A 683 21.05 -3.80 3.62
C ARG A 683 22.05 -4.78 4.23
N THR A 684 21.85 -5.14 5.49
CA THR A 684 22.59 -6.22 6.13
C THR A 684 21.68 -6.99 7.08
N ARG A 685 21.96 -8.29 7.19
CA ARG A 685 21.36 -9.19 8.16
C ARG A 685 22.47 -10.06 8.74
N LEU A 686 22.59 -10.02 10.05
CA LEU A 686 23.56 -10.79 10.81
C LEU A 686 22.81 -11.64 11.83
N GLY A 687 23.19 -12.89 11.97
CA GLY A 687 22.61 -13.82 12.92
C GLY A 687 23.68 -14.60 13.64
N TYR A 688 23.48 -14.85 14.91
CA TYR A 688 24.28 -15.77 15.70
C TYR A 688 23.38 -16.46 16.73
N GLY A 689 23.53 -17.76 16.86
CA GLY A 689 22.83 -18.52 17.90
C GLY A 689 23.71 -19.64 18.42
N ASP A 690 23.44 -20.09 19.63
CA ASP A 690 24.16 -21.21 20.25
C ASP A 690 23.32 -21.79 21.39
N GLY A 691 23.62 -23.04 21.73
CA GLY A 691 23.06 -23.68 22.91
C GLY A 691 23.77 -23.26 24.18
N PHE A 692 23.21 -23.54 25.35
CA PHE A 692 23.83 -23.43 26.65
C PHE A 692 23.19 -24.42 27.61
N GLY A 693 23.79 -24.59 28.80
CA GLY A 693 23.25 -25.53 29.78
C GLY A 693 23.30 -26.97 29.30
N ASP A 694 22.17 -27.63 29.25
CA ASP A 694 22.01 -29.01 28.79
C ASP A 694 21.85 -29.14 27.26
N THR A 695 21.71 -28.02 26.52
CA THR A 695 21.63 -27.98 25.09
C THR A 695 22.99 -27.60 24.49
N PRO A 696 23.73 -28.53 23.85
CA PRO A 696 25.14 -28.30 23.49
C PRO A 696 25.33 -27.36 22.29
N ALA A 697 24.33 -27.21 21.42
CA ALA A 697 24.38 -26.38 20.23
C ALA A 697 23.00 -25.78 19.95
N LEU A 698 22.92 -24.84 19.00
CA LEU A 698 21.64 -24.31 18.53
C LEU A 698 20.80 -25.46 17.95
N PRO A 699 19.54 -25.67 18.38
CA PRO A 699 18.67 -26.67 17.82
C PRO A 699 18.50 -26.46 16.30
N PHE A 700 18.59 -27.51 15.50
CA PHE A 700 18.60 -27.42 14.03
C PHE A 700 17.42 -26.67 13.41
N PHE A 701 16.23 -26.74 14.00
CA PHE A 701 15.04 -26.02 13.56
C PHE A 701 15.10 -24.51 13.83
N GLU A 702 16.08 -24.04 14.57
CA GLU A 702 16.42 -22.64 14.81
C GLU A 702 17.61 -22.15 13.97
N ASN A 703 18.21 -23.01 13.14
CA ASN A 703 19.29 -22.67 12.24
C ASN A 703 18.90 -21.51 11.31
N PHE A 704 19.91 -20.78 10.91
CA PHE A 704 19.80 -19.77 9.86
C PHE A 704 19.95 -20.40 8.49
N PHE A 705 19.22 -19.86 7.51
CA PHE A 705 19.31 -20.25 6.12
C PHE A 705 19.59 -19.03 5.25
N GLY A 706 20.32 -19.22 4.16
CA GLY A 706 20.72 -18.20 3.21
C GLY A 706 20.42 -18.61 1.75
N GLY A 707 20.42 -17.61 0.85
CA GLY A 707 20.08 -17.79 -0.57
C GLY A 707 18.64 -17.40 -0.88
N GLY A 708 18.39 -17.07 -2.14
CA GLY A 708 17.08 -16.72 -2.65
C GLY A 708 16.76 -15.23 -2.55
N PHE A 709 15.55 -14.89 -2.98
CA PHE A 709 15.07 -13.52 -3.19
C PHE A 709 15.13 -12.65 -1.92
N GLY A 710 15.05 -13.01 -0.78
CA GLY A 710 15.10 -12.20 0.45
C GLY A 710 16.50 -12.08 1.06
N SER A 711 17.46 -12.84 0.57
CA SER A 711 18.80 -13.09 1.11
C SER A 711 19.86 -12.72 0.06
N VAL A 712 20.57 -13.68 -0.49
CA VAL A 712 21.55 -13.53 -1.56
C VAL A 712 20.91 -13.98 -2.86
N ARG A 713 20.47 -13.03 -3.70
CA ARG A 713 19.83 -13.33 -5.00
C ARG A 713 20.80 -13.98 -5.97
N GLY A 714 20.31 -14.80 -6.87
CA GLY A 714 21.15 -15.55 -7.82
C GLY A 714 21.56 -16.94 -7.32
N PHE A 715 21.21 -17.27 -6.08
CA PHE A 715 21.31 -18.59 -5.49
C PHE A 715 19.91 -19.10 -5.15
N GLU A 716 19.71 -20.39 -5.21
CA GLU A 716 18.44 -21.00 -4.87
C GLU A 716 18.12 -20.78 -3.37
N ARG A 717 16.82 -20.74 -3.05
CA ARG A 717 16.36 -20.41 -1.73
C ARG A 717 16.84 -21.43 -0.69
N ASN A 718 17.44 -20.95 0.41
CA ASN A 718 17.91 -21.70 1.56
C ASN A 718 19.06 -22.69 1.29
N THR A 719 19.72 -22.60 0.15
CA THR A 719 20.74 -23.60 -0.26
C THR A 719 22.18 -23.21 0.12
N LEU A 720 22.38 -21.99 0.66
CA LEU A 720 23.71 -21.55 1.09
C LEU A 720 24.07 -22.05 2.47
N GLY A 721 25.32 -22.50 2.63
CA GLY A 721 25.89 -22.95 3.90
C GLY A 721 25.89 -24.47 4.06
N PRO A 722 25.96 -24.96 5.31
CA PRO A 722 26.06 -26.38 5.61
C PRO A 722 24.90 -27.19 5.07
N ARG A 723 25.26 -28.36 4.55
CA ARG A 723 24.34 -29.38 4.05
C ARG A 723 24.59 -30.69 4.77
N SER A 724 23.55 -31.49 4.93
CA SER A 724 23.63 -32.77 5.62
C SER A 724 23.22 -33.93 4.73
N THR A 725 23.81 -35.06 4.97
CA THR A 725 23.53 -36.29 4.21
C THR A 725 22.13 -36.81 4.56
N PRO A 726 21.24 -37.02 3.59
CA PRO A 726 19.93 -37.59 3.84
C PRO A 726 20.00 -38.99 4.42
N ALA A 727 19.17 -39.29 5.41
CA ALA A 727 19.08 -40.64 6.01
C ALA A 727 18.62 -41.69 4.99
N GLU A 728 17.88 -41.29 3.95
CA GLU A 728 17.49 -42.15 2.82
C GLU A 728 18.66 -42.86 2.17
N ALA A 729 19.83 -42.19 2.03
CA ALA A 729 21.03 -42.82 1.49
C ALA A 729 21.49 -44.01 2.34
N TYR A 730 21.18 -44.01 3.61
CA TYR A 730 21.50 -45.09 4.55
C TYR A 730 20.39 -46.15 4.64
N GLU A 731 19.13 -45.79 4.62
CA GLU A 731 18.01 -46.75 4.58
C GLU A 731 18.00 -47.57 3.29
N LEU A 732 18.29 -46.93 2.15
CA LEU A 732 18.43 -47.62 0.87
C LEU A 732 19.65 -48.52 0.84
N LYS A 733 20.75 -48.17 1.50
CA LYS A 733 21.90 -49.06 1.68
C LYS A 733 21.60 -50.20 2.63
N THR A 734 20.77 -50.03 3.64
CA THR A 734 20.26 -51.13 4.49
C THR A 734 19.24 -51.98 3.78
N SER A 735 18.43 -51.42 2.86
CA SER A 735 17.55 -52.21 2.00
C SER A 735 18.29 -52.86 0.85
N ALA A 736 19.52 -52.46 0.60
CA ALA A 736 20.44 -53.15 -0.32
C ALA A 736 21.12 -54.37 0.32
N TRP A 737 20.88 -54.63 1.58
CA TRP A 737 21.27 -55.85 2.28
C TRP A 737 20.07 -56.79 2.37
N VAL A 738 20.24 -57.98 1.87
CA VAL A 738 19.26 -59.06 2.00
C VAL A 738 19.91 -60.12 2.87
N ASP A 739 19.48 -60.20 4.14
CA ASP A 739 19.90 -61.24 5.06
C ASP A 739 19.41 -62.59 4.51
N THR A 740 20.24 -63.25 3.69
CA THR A 740 19.92 -64.51 3.02
C THR A 740 20.02 -65.70 3.95
N ASN A 741 20.81 -65.58 5.02
CA ASN A 741 21.07 -66.67 5.96
C ASN A 741 20.31 -66.46 7.31
N GLY A 742 19.71 -65.29 7.54
CA GLY A 742 18.88 -64.97 8.71
C GLY A 742 19.68 -64.80 10.01
N ASP A 743 20.99 -64.52 9.91
CA ASP A 743 21.81 -64.35 11.10
C ASP A 743 21.90 -62.92 11.63
N GLY A 744 21.33 -61.95 10.90
CA GLY A 744 21.33 -60.54 11.28
C GLY A 744 22.67 -59.84 11.14
N VAL A 745 23.66 -60.48 10.50
CA VAL A 745 24.99 -59.94 10.28
C VAL A 745 25.22 -59.69 8.79
N VAL A 746 25.58 -58.45 8.43
CA VAL A 746 25.85 -58.07 7.02
C VAL A 746 27.09 -58.82 6.50
N GLN A 747 26.87 -59.67 5.51
CA GLN A 747 27.93 -60.42 4.85
C GLN A 747 28.09 -59.89 3.41
N THR A 748 29.30 -60.11 2.83
CA THR A 748 29.65 -59.53 1.52
C THR A 748 28.79 -60.04 0.38
N ASP A 749 28.29 -61.26 0.47
CA ASP A 749 27.40 -61.89 -0.50
C ASP A 749 25.93 -61.44 -0.32
N GLU A 750 25.64 -60.67 0.69
CA GLU A 750 24.32 -60.11 1.00
C GLU A 750 24.18 -58.64 0.63
N LEU A 751 25.30 -58.00 0.25
CA LEU A 751 25.33 -56.59 -0.16
C LEU A 751 24.91 -56.45 -1.62
N THR A 752 23.88 -55.72 -1.90
CA THR A 752 23.55 -55.29 -3.25
C THR A 752 24.47 -54.14 -3.67
N SER A 753 25.06 -54.25 -4.85
CA SER A 753 25.99 -53.27 -5.42
C SER A 753 25.33 -51.88 -5.58
N SER A 754 26.13 -50.81 -5.40
CA SER A 754 25.74 -49.43 -5.70
C SER A 754 25.46 -49.21 -7.21
N TYR A 755 25.82 -50.17 -8.03
CA TYR A 755 25.55 -50.20 -9.46
C TYR A 755 24.83 -51.49 -9.83
N VAL A 756 23.87 -51.38 -10.70
CA VAL A 756 23.14 -52.51 -11.29
C VAL A 756 23.37 -52.49 -12.79
N VAL A 757 23.40 -53.68 -13.38
CA VAL A 757 23.39 -53.80 -14.83
C VAL A 757 21.99 -53.57 -15.35
N ASP A 758 21.82 -52.56 -16.19
CA ASP A 758 20.54 -52.29 -16.85
C ASP A 758 20.19 -53.49 -17.74
N ALA A 759 19.04 -54.09 -17.48
CA ALA A 759 18.62 -55.29 -18.15
C ALA A 759 18.36 -55.11 -19.66
N ASP A 760 18.13 -53.89 -20.12
CA ASP A 760 17.84 -53.58 -21.51
C ASP A 760 19.09 -53.20 -22.32
N THR A 761 20.03 -52.50 -21.66
CA THR A 761 21.23 -51.97 -22.33
C THR A 761 22.49 -52.77 -22.04
N GLY A 762 22.52 -53.56 -20.96
CA GLY A 762 23.70 -54.24 -20.48
C GLY A 762 24.79 -53.33 -19.90
N GLU A 763 24.50 -52.04 -19.72
CA GLU A 763 25.41 -51.05 -19.17
C GLU A 763 25.30 -51.01 -17.65
N LEU A 764 26.40 -50.70 -16.97
CA LEU A 764 26.40 -50.36 -15.55
C LEU A 764 25.73 -48.98 -15.34
N VAL A 765 24.61 -48.98 -14.69
CA VAL A 765 23.89 -47.78 -14.29
C VAL A 765 23.89 -47.69 -12.78
N ALA A 766 23.95 -46.49 -12.25
CA ALA A 766 23.76 -46.28 -10.84
C ALA A 766 22.43 -46.91 -10.41
N ASN A 767 22.46 -47.70 -9.33
CA ASN A 767 21.25 -48.28 -8.77
C ASN A 767 20.27 -47.16 -8.48
N PRO A 768 19.10 -47.12 -9.11
CA PRO A 768 18.12 -46.05 -8.87
C PRO A 768 17.68 -45.98 -7.40
N LEU A 769 17.90 -47.05 -6.64
CA LEU A 769 17.69 -47.07 -5.19
C LEU A 769 18.83 -46.40 -4.38
N THR A 770 20.02 -46.21 -4.98
CA THR A 770 21.14 -45.48 -4.38
C THR A 770 21.33 -44.10 -4.98
N SER A 771 20.25 -43.44 -5.36
CA SER A 771 20.29 -42.18 -6.09
C SER A 771 21.35 -41.22 -5.55
N ASN A 772 22.07 -40.55 -6.47
CA ASN A 772 22.95 -39.43 -6.22
C ASN A 772 22.12 -38.20 -5.69
N ARG A 773 21.39 -38.39 -4.60
CA ARG A 773 20.67 -37.29 -4.01
C ARG A 773 21.68 -36.38 -3.34
N ARG A 774 21.72 -35.12 -3.76
CA ARG A 774 22.59 -34.13 -3.13
C ARG A 774 22.22 -34.02 -1.67
N PRO A 775 23.18 -33.81 -0.77
CA PRO A 775 22.91 -33.50 0.62
C PRO A 775 21.95 -32.34 0.77
N ASP A 776 20.97 -32.46 1.66
CA ASP A 776 19.92 -31.46 1.87
C ASP A 776 20.48 -30.25 2.64
N PRO A 777 20.06 -29.01 2.35
CA PRO A 777 20.43 -27.84 3.12
C PRO A 777 20.00 -28.00 4.57
N PHE A 778 20.95 -27.83 5.48
CA PHE A 778 20.76 -27.99 6.93
C PHE A 778 20.83 -26.62 7.66
N GLY A 779 21.45 -25.62 7.02
CA GLY A 779 21.72 -24.33 7.61
C GLY A 779 22.79 -24.35 8.68
N GLY A 780 22.88 -23.31 9.46
CA GLY A 780 23.89 -23.17 10.52
C GLY A 780 23.54 -22.10 11.52
N ASN A 781 24.37 -21.96 12.54
CA ASN A 781 24.13 -21.08 13.67
C ASN A 781 24.65 -19.64 13.47
N ILE A 782 25.31 -19.34 12.31
CA ILE A 782 25.87 -18.02 12.00
C ILE A 782 25.41 -17.58 10.61
N LEU A 783 24.82 -16.38 10.53
CA LEU A 783 24.36 -15.79 9.28
C LEU A 783 25.08 -14.46 9.03
N ILE A 784 25.64 -14.31 7.84
CA ILE A 784 26.27 -13.05 7.39
C ILE A 784 25.74 -12.73 6.01
N GLU A 785 24.95 -11.67 5.91
CA GLU A 785 24.37 -11.18 4.64
C GLU A 785 24.50 -9.68 4.49
N GLY A 786 24.81 -9.23 3.29
CA GLY A 786 24.86 -7.84 2.92
C GLY A 786 24.40 -7.61 1.47
N SER A 787 23.77 -6.48 1.21
CA SER A 787 23.34 -6.08 -0.11
C SER A 787 23.60 -4.58 -0.32
N ALA A 788 24.14 -4.25 -1.48
CA ALA A 788 24.30 -2.88 -1.94
C ALA A 788 23.52 -2.70 -3.25
N GLU A 789 22.57 -1.78 -3.25
CA GLU A 789 21.68 -1.54 -4.38
C GLU A 789 21.75 -0.08 -4.80
N VAL A 790 21.81 0.18 -6.10
CA VAL A 790 21.62 1.51 -6.69
C VAL A 790 20.27 1.51 -7.39
N ILE A 791 19.34 2.20 -6.79
CA ILE A 791 17.97 2.39 -7.29
C ILE A 791 18.01 3.49 -8.33
N PHE A 792 17.43 3.24 -9.50
CA PHE A 792 17.40 4.18 -10.62
C PHE A 792 16.01 4.22 -11.25
N PRO A 793 15.65 5.35 -11.94
CA PRO A 793 14.38 5.47 -12.62
C PRO A 793 14.32 4.58 -13.86
N ILE A 794 13.16 3.98 -14.11
CA ILE A 794 12.95 3.17 -15.32
C ILE A 794 12.84 4.11 -16.52
N PRO A 795 13.69 3.98 -17.54
CA PRO A 795 13.58 4.76 -18.75
C PRO A 795 12.18 4.64 -19.38
N PHE A 796 11.63 5.74 -19.88
CA PHE A 796 10.32 5.83 -20.56
C PHE A 796 9.06 5.67 -19.67
N VAL A 797 9.20 5.42 -18.37
CA VAL A 797 8.07 5.42 -17.41
C VAL A 797 8.05 6.76 -16.68
N LYS A 798 7.02 7.59 -16.90
CA LYS A 798 6.90 8.90 -16.26
C LYS A 798 6.44 8.81 -14.80
N ASP A 799 5.46 7.97 -14.47
CA ASP A 799 5.02 7.76 -13.08
C ASP A 799 5.73 6.56 -12.46
N GLN A 800 6.77 6.86 -11.70
CA GLN A 800 7.59 5.86 -11.02
C GLN A 800 7.19 5.61 -9.56
N ARG A 801 6.03 6.13 -9.12
CA ARG A 801 5.59 5.94 -7.73
C ARG A 801 5.22 4.50 -7.41
N SER A 802 4.88 3.73 -8.43
CA SER A 802 4.51 2.32 -8.31
C SER A 802 5.61 1.35 -8.73
N MET A 803 6.72 1.85 -9.30
CA MET A 803 7.79 1.01 -9.83
C MET A 803 9.15 1.44 -9.29
N GLN A 804 10.02 0.46 -9.01
CA GLN A 804 11.39 0.70 -8.58
C GLN A 804 12.31 -0.33 -9.23
N SER A 805 13.33 0.13 -9.93
CA SER A 805 14.40 -0.71 -10.48
C SER A 805 15.71 -0.46 -9.74
N ALA A 806 16.52 -1.49 -9.63
CA ALA A 806 17.81 -1.40 -8.96
C ALA A 806 18.86 -2.32 -9.62
N PHE A 807 20.09 -1.85 -9.68
CA PHE A 807 21.25 -2.71 -9.78
C PHE A 807 21.69 -3.11 -8.37
N PHE A 808 22.02 -4.38 -8.19
CA PHE A 808 22.42 -4.86 -6.88
C PHE A 808 23.68 -5.72 -6.93
N ILE A 809 24.36 -5.75 -5.80
CA ILE A 809 25.40 -6.71 -5.45
C ILE A 809 25.02 -7.26 -4.09
N ASP A 810 24.83 -8.58 -4.02
CA ASP A 810 24.53 -9.28 -2.78
C ASP A 810 25.73 -10.14 -2.41
N ALA A 811 26.00 -10.23 -1.12
CA ALA A 811 27.08 -11.06 -0.58
C ALA A 811 26.61 -11.68 0.73
N GLY A 812 26.90 -12.96 0.94
CA GLY A 812 26.56 -13.62 2.20
C GLY A 812 26.79 -15.11 2.16
N ASN A 813 26.76 -15.70 3.34
CA ASN A 813 26.73 -17.13 3.54
C ASN A 813 26.21 -17.47 4.95
N VAL A 814 25.93 -18.75 5.15
CA VAL A 814 25.62 -19.36 6.45
C VAL A 814 26.82 -20.20 6.87
N PHE A 815 27.19 -20.11 8.12
CA PHE A 815 28.28 -20.88 8.73
C PHE A 815 27.77 -21.62 9.95
N ASP A 816 28.44 -22.71 10.30
CA ASP A 816 28.22 -23.38 11.57
C ASP A 816 29.53 -23.41 12.39
N SER A 817 29.42 -23.18 13.68
CA SER A 817 30.57 -23.23 14.60
C SER A 817 30.94 -24.66 15.03
N SER A 818 30.06 -25.63 14.76
CA SER A 818 30.22 -27.04 15.14
C SER A 818 29.69 -27.94 14.02
N CYS A 819 30.53 -28.19 13.04
CA CYS A 819 30.19 -29.07 11.92
C CYS A 819 30.09 -30.54 12.37
N GLY A 820 28.98 -31.18 12.01
CA GLY A 820 28.79 -32.62 12.13
C GLY A 820 29.63 -33.39 11.09
N ILE A 821 29.97 -34.65 11.39
CA ILE A 821 30.78 -35.50 10.47
C ILE A 821 30.07 -35.72 9.13
N SER A 822 28.75 -35.77 9.11
CA SER A 822 27.92 -35.98 7.91
C SER A 822 27.62 -34.68 7.14
N GLN A 823 28.07 -33.53 7.64
CA GLN A 823 27.86 -32.23 6.99
C GLN A 823 28.95 -31.96 5.94
N ILE A 824 28.52 -31.43 4.81
CA ILE A 824 29.39 -30.86 3.78
C ILE A 824 29.12 -29.33 3.70
N ASN A 825 29.98 -28.58 3.03
CA ASN A 825 29.91 -27.11 2.90
C ASN A 825 29.91 -26.40 4.25
N CYS A 826 30.42 -27.03 5.29
CA CYS A 826 30.58 -26.47 6.61
C CYS A 826 31.97 -25.82 6.70
N TYR A 827 32.05 -24.56 6.32
CA TYR A 827 33.32 -23.82 6.23
C TYR A 827 33.56 -22.97 7.51
N ASP A 828 34.83 -22.77 7.81
CA ASP A 828 35.24 -21.72 8.75
C ASP A 828 34.82 -20.34 8.26
N ILE A 829 34.57 -19.40 9.19
CA ILE A 829 34.24 -18.03 8.84
C ILE A 829 35.43 -17.36 8.18
N ASP A 830 35.43 -17.35 6.85
CA ASP A 830 36.45 -16.69 6.03
C ASP A 830 35.77 -15.90 4.89
N ALA A 831 36.39 -14.82 4.50
CA ALA A 831 35.94 -14.02 3.38
C ALA A 831 35.96 -14.78 2.03
N SER A 832 36.76 -15.84 1.91
CA SER A 832 36.83 -16.70 0.73
C SER A 832 35.54 -17.50 0.50
N HIS A 833 34.81 -17.84 1.57
CA HIS A 833 33.57 -18.61 1.53
C HIS A 833 32.30 -17.75 1.50
N ILE A 834 32.42 -16.44 1.44
CA ILE A 834 31.27 -15.55 1.22
C ILE A 834 30.85 -15.61 -0.25
N ASN A 835 29.65 -16.06 -0.51
CA ASN A 835 29.04 -16.07 -1.84
C ASN A 835 28.73 -14.64 -2.30
N VAL A 836 28.89 -14.37 -3.59
CA VAL A 836 28.66 -13.02 -4.15
C VAL A 836 27.89 -13.15 -5.45
N SER A 837 26.86 -12.35 -5.59
CA SER A 837 26.11 -12.21 -6.83
C SER A 837 25.90 -10.75 -7.22
N ALA A 838 25.61 -10.52 -8.49
CA ALA A 838 25.23 -9.21 -8.99
C ALA A 838 24.08 -9.35 -10.00
N GLY A 839 23.23 -8.34 -10.06
CA GLY A 839 22.08 -8.41 -10.93
C GLY A 839 21.25 -7.14 -11.00
N VAL A 840 20.07 -7.28 -11.59
CA VAL A 840 19.05 -6.23 -11.69
C VAL A 840 17.74 -6.72 -11.09
N GLY A 841 17.07 -5.85 -10.36
CA GLY A 841 15.77 -6.11 -9.75
C GLY A 841 14.74 -5.09 -10.18
N LEU A 842 13.48 -5.51 -10.25
CA LEU A 842 12.32 -4.69 -10.51
C LEU A 842 11.26 -4.98 -9.45
N THR A 843 10.82 -3.96 -8.76
CA THR A 843 9.63 -4.02 -7.89
C THR A 843 8.53 -3.18 -8.49
N TRP A 844 7.35 -3.77 -8.68
CA TRP A 844 6.17 -3.11 -9.21
C TRP A 844 5.00 -3.25 -8.22
N ILE A 845 4.52 -2.13 -7.69
CA ILE A 845 3.35 -2.08 -6.81
C ILE A 845 2.11 -2.02 -7.69
N THR A 846 1.39 -3.12 -7.75
CA THR A 846 0.14 -3.24 -8.50
C THR A 846 -1.07 -3.06 -7.58
N GLY A 847 -2.26 -2.93 -8.16
CA GLY A 847 -3.50 -2.94 -7.39
C GLY A 847 -3.78 -4.25 -6.63
N PHE A 848 -3.09 -5.33 -6.98
CA PHE A 848 -3.16 -6.64 -6.32
C PHE A 848 -2.04 -6.87 -5.30
N GLY A 849 -1.06 -5.96 -5.22
CA GLY A 849 0.10 -6.08 -4.34
C GLY A 849 1.43 -5.86 -5.06
N PRO A 850 2.56 -5.92 -4.32
CA PRO A 850 3.89 -5.80 -4.91
C PRO A 850 4.28 -7.08 -5.67
N LEU A 851 4.73 -6.89 -6.90
CA LEU A 851 5.40 -7.91 -7.69
C LEU A 851 6.88 -7.56 -7.76
N THR A 852 7.74 -8.50 -7.46
CA THR A 852 9.18 -8.27 -7.51
C THR A 852 9.85 -9.39 -8.30
N PHE A 853 10.78 -9.00 -9.16
CA PHE A 853 11.55 -9.89 -10.04
C PHE A 853 13.01 -9.53 -9.91
N SER A 854 13.88 -10.52 -9.97
CA SER A 854 15.31 -10.31 -10.06
C SER A 854 15.96 -11.22 -11.09
N LEU A 855 16.99 -10.70 -11.72
CA LEU A 855 17.86 -11.42 -12.66
C LEU A 855 19.28 -11.25 -12.16
N ALA A 856 19.88 -12.34 -11.72
CA ALA A 856 21.16 -12.32 -11.03
C ALA A 856 22.13 -13.32 -11.63
N LYS A 857 23.41 -13.02 -11.45
CA LYS A 857 24.51 -13.93 -11.80
C LYS A 857 25.41 -14.10 -10.59
N ALA A 858 25.70 -15.34 -10.21
CA ALA A 858 26.72 -15.65 -9.25
C ALA A 858 28.08 -15.20 -9.78
N LEU A 859 28.81 -14.44 -8.98
CA LEU A 859 30.19 -13.98 -9.25
C LEU A 859 31.21 -14.80 -8.48
N ARG A 860 30.83 -15.32 -7.32
CA ARG A 860 31.57 -16.23 -6.50
C ARG A 860 30.58 -17.18 -5.81
N GLU A 861 30.84 -18.44 -5.94
CA GLU A 861 30.08 -19.55 -5.40
C GLU A 861 31.03 -20.53 -4.71
N ASN A 862 30.52 -21.27 -3.74
CA ASN A 862 31.22 -22.40 -3.17
C ASN A 862 30.80 -23.69 -3.92
N GLU A 863 31.51 -24.79 -3.68
CA GLU A 863 31.17 -26.10 -4.21
C GLU A 863 29.75 -26.51 -3.73
N ASP A 864 28.96 -27.10 -4.60
CA ASP A 864 27.56 -27.53 -4.36
C ASP A 864 26.51 -26.41 -4.13
N ASP A 865 26.87 -25.15 -4.27
CA ASP A 865 25.86 -24.06 -4.25
C ASP A 865 24.91 -24.16 -5.46
N GLU A 866 23.63 -23.97 -5.23
CA GLU A 866 22.63 -24.04 -6.29
C GLU A 866 22.32 -22.64 -6.80
N ILE A 867 22.45 -22.45 -8.12
CA ILE A 867 22.31 -21.17 -8.79
C ILE A 867 20.90 -21.04 -9.37
N GLU A 868 20.27 -19.92 -9.08
CA GLU A 868 19.00 -19.53 -9.65
C GLU A 868 19.07 -18.13 -10.26
N VAL A 869 19.13 -18.07 -11.60
CA VAL A 869 19.35 -16.81 -12.34
C VAL A 869 18.14 -15.87 -12.30
N PHE A 870 16.93 -16.40 -12.30
CA PHE A 870 15.69 -15.64 -12.30
C PHE A 870 14.84 -15.95 -11.07
N GLN A 871 14.51 -14.94 -10.33
CA GLN A 871 13.73 -15.05 -9.09
C GLN A 871 12.57 -14.04 -9.08
#